data_b2fac1c54218f8e82225005e064c254f
#
_entry.id   b2fac1c54218f8e82225005e064c254f
#
_cell.length_a   1.000
_cell.length_b   1.000
_cell.length_c   1.000
_cell.angle_alpha   90.00
_cell.angle_beta   90.00
_cell.angle_gamma   90.00
#
_symmetry.space_group_name_H-M   'P 1'
#
loop_
_entity.id
_entity.type
_entity.pdbx_description
1 polymer ?
#
loop_
_entity_poly.entity_id
_entity_poly.type
_entity_poly.pdbx_seq_one_letter_code
_entity_poly.pdbx_strand_id
1 'polypeptide(L)'
;MSRKKNVQTTENLQLVLDILREVTREDLGQEMCERIESIRRLANETTCDDDKFKRLEEAIASLSDKELLYVAQVFNQTLNLINTTEQLSNTEAEVLKQNPIRFTALCKELREAGCSNNEIIKAIEELHMDLVLTAHPTEINRRSLINNLNETSECLLKLDSKEVPEHYRRQLMHRLHQLVVQYWFTDEIRNRKPTPEEEAKWGNDVIEYSLWEAVPAFIRELNVQLQEMLDGYTLPLTARPIQFSAWMGGDRDGNPNVTAKVTRIVLLMNRRRAVKLFLQDIEALVKELSMSLCTPELRAYLGDEEAQEPYREVMRKLRSKLRATYEYLNECVETGIIKERPEGLIWSDEELWEPLKLCYDSLKACEMGVIADDRLIDTMRRVQAFGITLVKTDVRQESTRHTEAISEVVRYLGLGDYASWSEEEKQAFLIRELSSRRPLIPRDWTPSEDTAEVLETCRLVASTPQGVIPVYLISMSQTPSDVLAVHLLLKESGCPYHMPVGPLFETLEDLKNAAPVMKQLFSIGWYRGIIGNKQMVMIGYSDSAKDAGALAAGWGQYTGQEELIKVCEEAGVKLTLFHGRGGTIGRGGGPAKTALYSQPPGSLHGGLRVTVQGEMIRFKFGQKGTALRTLDLYLEAILLANLLPPPTPKTEWRAIMDELRDSSCKLYQDVVRGNADFISYFDQATPISELSKLPIGSRPAKRRAAPTVDSLRAIPWIFSWSQNRLMLPSWLGAGEALQGAIDNGKLPLLEEMYREWPFFRTRISMLEMVYAKSEASIAAAYDQRLVAPEIRYLGEDMRRRLEKDTQTILAISHDTTLMEDIEDDSNAACSIALRNSFILPLNFLQIELLARARANKESNSDVEQALMVTISGIAAGVRNSG
;
A
#
# COMPACT_ATOMS: atom_id res chain seq x y z
N MET A 1 -9.11 -31.76 -3.35
CA MET A 1 -8.75 -30.94 -2.15
C MET A 1 -9.57 -29.65 -2.03
N SER A 2 -9.99 -28.99 -3.12
CA SER A 2 -10.80 -27.75 -3.12
C SER A 2 -12.17 -27.88 -2.42
N ARG A 3 -12.88 -29.00 -2.56
CA ARG A 3 -14.20 -29.18 -1.90
C ARG A 3 -14.17 -29.16 -0.35
N LYS A 4 -13.08 -29.61 0.30
CA LYS A 4 -12.96 -29.57 1.77
C LYS A 4 -12.63 -28.16 2.29
N LYS A 5 -11.92 -27.35 1.51
CA LYS A 5 -11.60 -25.95 1.82
C LYS A 5 -12.89 -25.09 1.85
N ASN A 6 -13.78 -25.27 0.87
CA ASN A 6 -15.03 -24.52 0.81
C ASN A 6 -15.97 -24.82 1.99
N VAL A 7 -15.97 -26.03 2.54
CA VAL A 7 -16.89 -26.41 3.63
C VAL A 7 -16.50 -25.69 4.94
N GLN A 8 -15.23 -25.61 5.29
CA GLN A 8 -14.79 -25.05 6.59
C GLN A 8 -14.89 -23.53 6.64
N THR A 9 -14.56 -22.83 5.53
CA THR A 9 -14.78 -21.37 5.42
C THR A 9 -16.27 -21.05 5.55
N THR A 10 -17.12 -21.92 4.99
CA THR A 10 -18.58 -21.76 5.06
C THR A 10 -19.09 -21.94 6.49
N GLU A 11 -18.53 -22.89 7.27
CA GLU A 11 -18.91 -23.14 8.66
C GLU A 11 -18.53 -21.98 9.58
N ASN A 12 -17.30 -21.47 9.51
CA ASN A 12 -16.83 -20.32 10.29
C ASN A 12 -17.61 -19.04 9.96
N LEU A 13 -17.85 -18.80 8.66
CA LEU A 13 -18.66 -17.68 8.23
C LEU A 13 -20.10 -17.80 8.76
N GLN A 14 -20.70 -18.97 8.60
CA GLN A 14 -22.06 -19.19 9.08
C GLN A 14 -22.17 -18.96 10.59
N LEU A 15 -21.20 -19.44 11.36
CA LEU A 15 -21.15 -19.26 12.81
C LEU A 15 -21.15 -17.78 13.22
N VAL A 16 -20.24 -16.96 12.66
CA VAL A 16 -20.20 -15.52 13.03
C VAL A 16 -21.42 -14.76 12.55
N LEU A 17 -21.99 -15.13 11.37
CA LEU A 17 -23.21 -14.50 10.86
C LEU A 17 -24.43 -14.87 11.68
N ASP A 18 -24.53 -16.10 12.20
CA ASP A 18 -25.62 -16.51 13.07
C ASP A 18 -25.58 -15.76 14.41
N ILE A 19 -24.38 -15.57 14.99
CA ILE A 19 -24.22 -14.74 16.18
C ILE A 19 -24.60 -13.28 15.89
N LEU A 20 -24.17 -12.70 14.76
CA LEU A 20 -24.55 -11.34 14.40
C LEU A 20 -26.07 -11.20 14.23
N ARG A 21 -26.74 -12.18 13.62
CA ARG A 21 -28.21 -12.18 13.48
C ARG A 21 -28.92 -12.27 14.82
N GLU A 22 -28.41 -13.06 15.76
CA GLU A 22 -28.94 -13.11 17.13
C GLU A 22 -28.85 -11.77 17.83
N VAL A 23 -27.63 -11.16 17.83
CA VAL A 23 -27.37 -9.85 18.45
C VAL A 23 -28.23 -8.74 17.83
N THR A 24 -28.32 -8.69 16.51
CA THR A 24 -29.15 -7.68 15.82
C THR A 24 -30.64 -7.87 16.08
N ARG A 25 -31.11 -9.12 16.23
CA ARG A 25 -32.51 -9.42 16.57
C ARG A 25 -32.86 -8.99 17.98
N GLU A 26 -31.92 -9.15 18.94
CA GLU A 26 -32.11 -8.70 20.32
C GLU A 26 -32.18 -7.18 20.42
N ASP A 27 -31.40 -6.45 19.64
CA ASP A 27 -31.32 -4.98 19.67
C ASP A 27 -32.39 -4.28 18.83
N LEU A 28 -32.56 -4.72 17.57
CA LEU A 28 -33.49 -4.07 16.60
C LEU A 28 -34.91 -4.66 16.58
N GLY A 29 -35.10 -5.85 17.14
CA GLY A 29 -36.34 -6.60 17.10
C GLY A 29 -36.55 -7.42 15.81
N GLN A 30 -37.48 -8.35 15.87
CA GLN A 30 -37.76 -9.31 14.80
C GLN A 30 -38.27 -8.63 13.52
N GLU A 31 -39.15 -7.64 13.62
CA GLU A 31 -39.72 -6.91 12.48
C GLU A 31 -38.66 -6.22 11.64
N MET A 32 -37.72 -5.50 12.29
CA MET A 32 -36.64 -4.81 11.59
C MET A 32 -35.69 -5.80 10.90
N CYS A 33 -35.38 -6.92 11.54
CA CYS A 33 -34.54 -7.97 10.94
C CYS A 33 -35.21 -8.59 9.68
N GLU A 34 -36.53 -8.80 9.71
CA GLU A 34 -37.27 -9.28 8.55
C GLU A 34 -37.30 -8.26 7.40
N ARG A 35 -37.40 -6.96 7.71
CA ARG A 35 -37.27 -5.89 6.70
C ARG A 35 -35.85 -5.86 6.08
N ILE A 36 -34.80 -5.98 6.88
CA ILE A 36 -33.40 -6.05 6.40
C ILE A 36 -33.22 -7.23 5.44
N GLU A 37 -33.70 -8.42 5.82
CA GLU A 37 -33.57 -9.62 4.97
C GLU A 37 -34.43 -9.50 3.70
N SER A 38 -35.61 -8.86 3.78
CA SER A 38 -36.43 -8.57 2.60
C SER A 38 -35.71 -7.64 1.63
N ILE A 39 -35.08 -6.56 2.13
CA ILE A 39 -34.29 -5.63 1.32
C ILE A 39 -33.13 -6.38 0.64
N ARG A 40 -32.41 -7.22 1.38
CA ARG A 40 -31.29 -8.01 0.84
C ARG A 40 -31.77 -8.93 -0.29
N ARG A 41 -32.86 -9.64 -0.08
CA ARG A 41 -33.48 -10.56 -1.08
C ARG A 41 -33.91 -9.79 -2.32
N LEU A 42 -34.67 -8.70 -2.15
CA LEU A 42 -35.10 -7.87 -3.27
C LEU A 42 -33.89 -7.34 -4.07
N ALA A 43 -32.87 -6.82 -3.41
CA ALA A 43 -31.66 -6.31 -4.07
C ALA A 43 -30.95 -7.36 -4.94
N ASN A 44 -30.93 -8.63 -4.49
CA ASN A 44 -30.33 -9.72 -5.25
C ASN A 44 -31.20 -10.24 -6.41
N GLU A 45 -32.50 -9.94 -6.39
CA GLU A 45 -33.45 -10.39 -7.44
C GLU A 45 -33.72 -9.32 -8.51
N THR A 46 -33.29 -8.05 -8.30
CA THR A 46 -33.62 -6.91 -9.16
C THR A 46 -32.80 -6.82 -10.44
N THR A 47 -31.75 -7.59 -10.62
CA THR A 47 -30.82 -7.48 -11.74
C THR A 47 -31.43 -7.67 -13.14
N CYS A 48 -32.70 -8.09 -13.25
CA CYS A 48 -33.42 -8.32 -14.51
C CYS A 48 -34.93 -8.02 -14.47
N ASP A 49 -35.47 -7.29 -13.48
CA ASP A 49 -36.91 -7.14 -13.26
C ASP A 49 -37.30 -5.74 -12.74
N ASP A 50 -37.89 -4.92 -13.62
CA ASP A 50 -38.31 -3.54 -13.30
C ASP A 50 -39.33 -3.43 -12.15
N ASP A 51 -40.18 -4.41 -11.97
CA ASP A 51 -41.18 -4.44 -10.88
C ASP A 51 -40.49 -4.69 -9.52
N LYS A 52 -39.48 -5.55 -9.49
CA LYS A 52 -38.71 -5.80 -8.26
C LYS A 52 -37.86 -4.60 -7.90
N PHE A 53 -37.33 -3.90 -8.89
CA PHE A 53 -36.60 -2.67 -8.70
C PHE A 53 -37.43 -1.60 -7.99
N LYS A 54 -38.66 -1.34 -8.48
CA LYS A 54 -39.60 -0.40 -7.84
C LYS A 54 -39.96 -0.80 -6.41
N ARG A 55 -40.21 -2.09 -6.16
CA ARG A 55 -40.47 -2.58 -4.80
C ARG A 55 -39.32 -2.37 -3.84
N LEU A 56 -38.08 -2.50 -4.33
CA LEU A 56 -36.91 -2.24 -3.53
C LEU A 56 -36.77 -0.75 -3.20
N GLU A 57 -36.95 0.13 -4.22
CA GLU A 57 -36.96 1.58 -4.00
C GLU A 57 -38.03 2.00 -2.98
N GLU A 58 -39.28 1.48 -3.11
CA GLU A 58 -40.34 1.77 -2.16
C GLU A 58 -40.01 1.27 -0.75
N ALA A 59 -39.44 0.07 -0.63
CA ALA A 59 -39.03 -0.49 0.66
C ALA A 59 -37.98 0.37 1.35
N ILE A 60 -36.96 0.84 0.62
CA ILE A 60 -35.88 1.70 1.14
C ILE A 60 -36.40 3.11 1.43
N ALA A 61 -37.18 3.71 0.53
CA ALA A 61 -37.75 5.05 0.72
C ALA A 61 -38.67 5.14 1.94
N SER A 62 -39.31 4.01 2.32
CA SER A 62 -40.19 3.93 3.50
C SER A 62 -39.44 3.96 4.84
N LEU A 63 -38.10 3.75 4.83
CA LEU A 63 -37.27 3.76 6.04
C LEU A 63 -37.04 5.17 6.55
N SER A 64 -37.08 5.35 7.86
CA SER A 64 -36.60 6.56 8.53
C SER A 64 -35.06 6.64 8.41
N ASP A 65 -34.50 7.85 8.62
CA ASP A 65 -33.05 8.06 8.54
C ASP A 65 -32.28 7.16 9.51
N LYS A 66 -32.80 6.93 10.70
CA LYS A 66 -32.24 6.02 11.70
C LYS A 66 -32.28 4.56 11.27
N GLU A 67 -33.39 4.14 10.66
CA GLU A 67 -33.50 2.76 10.12
C GLU A 67 -32.55 2.52 8.95
N LEU A 68 -32.36 3.51 8.07
CA LEU A 68 -31.34 3.45 7.00
C LEU A 68 -29.94 3.23 7.58
N LEU A 69 -29.61 3.90 8.69
CA LEU A 69 -28.32 3.70 9.38
C LEU A 69 -28.19 2.26 9.88
N TYR A 70 -29.22 1.69 10.54
CA TYR A 70 -29.19 0.31 11.02
C TYR A 70 -29.02 -0.71 9.89
N VAL A 71 -29.75 -0.54 8.79
CA VAL A 71 -29.63 -1.41 7.62
C VAL A 71 -28.22 -1.36 7.04
N ALA A 72 -27.66 -0.15 6.91
CA ALA A 72 -26.29 0.04 6.41
C ALA A 72 -25.25 -0.62 7.33
N GLN A 73 -25.39 -0.48 8.66
CA GLN A 73 -24.51 -1.09 9.65
C GLN A 73 -24.51 -2.62 9.56
N VAL A 74 -25.68 -3.26 9.49
CA VAL A 74 -25.79 -4.73 9.38
C VAL A 74 -25.03 -5.23 8.15
N PHE A 75 -25.21 -4.62 6.99
CA PHE A 75 -24.53 -5.06 5.77
C PHE A 75 -23.04 -4.78 5.79
N ASN A 76 -22.60 -3.63 6.30
CA ASN A 76 -21.19 -3.30 6.43
C ASN A 76 -20.46 -4.26 7.39
N GLN A 77 -21.06 -4.52 8.56
CA GLN A 77 -20.49 -5.46 9.53
C GLN A 77 -20.45 -6.89 8.99
N THR A 78 -21.49 -7.32 8.28
CA THR A 78 -21.49 -8.60 7.58
C THR A 78 -20.35 -8.72 6.59
N LEU A 79 -20.10 -7.70 5.75
CA LEU A 79 -18.99 -7.69 4.78
C LEU A 79 -17.61 -7.74 5.47
N ASN A 80 -17.44 -7.05 6.59
CA ASN A 80 -16.19 -7.09 7.36
C ASN A 80 -15.95 -8.48 7.99
N LEU A 81 -16.99 -9.16 8.47
CA LEU A 81 -16.91 -10.53 8.97
C LEU A 81 -16.62 -11.53 7.84
N ILE A 82 -17.25 -11.38 6.67
CA ILE A 82 -16.91 -12.16 5.47
C ILE A 82 -15.43 -11.98 5.12
N ASN A 83 -14.94 -10.74 5.06
CA ASN A 83 -13.54 -10.46 4.77
C ASN A 83 -12.60 -11.11 5.79
N THR A 84 -12.97 -11.12 7.07
CA THR A 84 -12.18 -11.71 8.16
C THR A 84 -12.12 -13.24 8.03
N THR A 85 -13.25 -13.90 7.75
CA THR A 85 -13.30 -15.36 7.58
C THR A 85 -12.62 -15.84 6.29
N GLU A 86 -12.72 -15.08 5.19
CA GLU A 86 -11.99 -15.39 3.96
C GLU A 86 -10.47 -15.29 4.15
N GLN A 87 -9.98 -14.29 4.90
CA GLN A 87 -8.56 -14.20 5.25
C GLN A 87 -8.07 -15.44 5.99
N LEU A 88 -8.87 -15.96 6.94
CA LEU A 88 -8.54 -17.17 7.69
C LEU A 88 -8.41 -18.37 6.78
N SER A 89 -9.39 -18.62 5.91
CA SER A 89 -9.38 -19.79 5.03
C SER A 89 -8.17 -19.82 4.09
N ASN A 90 -7.74 -18.67 3.62
CA ASN A 90 -6.55 -18.55 2.78
C ASN A 90 -5.25 -18.77 3.57
N THR A 91 -5.25 -18.45 4.88
CA THR A 91 -4.08 -18.59 5.75
C THR A 91 -3.93 -20.01 6.32
N GLU A 92 -5.02 -20.60 6.85
CA GLU A 92 -4.98 -21.90 7.52
C GLU A 92 -4.69 -23.07 6.60
N ALA A 93 -5.28 -23.06 5.44
CA ALA A 93 -5.13 -24.18 4.52
C ALA A 93 -3.67 -24.36 4.05
N GLU A 94 -2.86 -23.32 4.10
CA GLU A 94 -1.48 -23.31 3.61
C GLU A 94 -0.45 -23.30 4.76
N VAL A 95 -0.70 -22.53 5.82
CA VAL A 95 0.27 -22.36 6.94
C VAL A 95 0.30 -23.56 7.90
N LEU A 96 -0.85 -24.23 8.14
CA LEU A 96 -0.92 -25.38 9.06
C LEU A 96 -0.66 -26.73 8.38
N LYS A 97 -0.79 -26.83 7.06
CA LYS A 97 -0.63 -28.09 6.32
C LYS A 97 0.60 -28.16 5.41
N GLN A 98 1.19 -27.04 5.08
CA GLN A 98 2.42 -26.94 4.29
C GLN A 98 3.32 -25.89 4.94
N ASN A 99 4.63 -26.02 4.74
CA ASN A 99 5.57 -24.99 5.12
C ASN A 99 5.13 -23.63 4.54
N PRO A 100 5.02 -22.55 5.36
CA PRO A 100 4.60 -21.23 4.88
C PRO A 100 5.57 -20.63 3.85
N ILE A 101 6.80 -21.12 3.78
CA ILE A 101 7.85 -20.71 2.85
C ILE A 101 8.08 -21.83 1.83
N ARG A 102 7.98 -21.49 0.55
CA ARG A 102 8.09 -22.44 -0.58
C ARG A 102 9.46 -22.44 -1.25
N PHE A 103 10.47 -21.92 -0.61
CA PHE A 103 11.81 -21.80 -1.21
C PHE A 103 12.36 -23.13 -1.71
N THR A 104 12.11 -24.25 -1.01
CA THR A 104 12.51 -25.59 -1.44
C THR A 104 11.92 -25.97 -2.81
N ALA A 105 10.65 -25.65 -3.06
CA ALA A 105 9.98 -25.91 -4.32
C ALA A 105 10.53 -24.97 -5.41
N LEU A 106 10.68 -23.70 -5.11
CA LEU A 106 11.28 -22.71 -6.00
C LEU A 106 12.71 -23.07 -6.40
N CYS A 107 13.54 -23.51 -5.44
CA CYS A 107 14.92 -23.90 -5.71
C CYS A 107 15.01 -25.09 -6.68
N LYS A 108 14.07 -26.05 -6.60
CA LYS A 108 13.98 -27.15 -7.57
C LYS A 108 13.61 -26.66 -8.97
N GLU A 109 12.61 -25.78 -9.06
CA GLU A 109 12.19 -25.16 -10.33
C GLU A 109 13.35 -24.40 -11.00
N LEU A 110 14.08 -23.58 -10.23
CA LEU A 110 15.24 -22.84 -10.71
C LEU A 110 16.35 -23.77 -11.23
N ARG A 111 16.63 -24.89 -10.53
CA ARG A 111 17.61 -25.87 -10.97
C ARG A 111 17.18 -26.62 -12.22
N GLU A 112 15.91 -26.99 -12.33
CA GLU A 112 15.34 -27.61 -13.52
C GLU A 112 15.45 -26.71 -14.74
N ALA A 113 15.36 -25.40 -14.53
CA ALA A 113 15.58 -24.37 -15.54
C ALA A 113 17.06 -24.08 -15.85
N GLY A 114 18.01 -24.72 -15.13
CA GLY A 114 19.44 -24.62 -15.37
C GLY A 114 20.21 -23.64 -14.48
N CYS A 115 19.59 -23.02 -13.47
CA CYS A 115 20.29 -22.14 -12.55
C CYS A 115 21.21 -22.94 -11.60
N SER A 116 22.44 -22.48 -11.43
CA SER A 116 23.40 -23.04 -10.47
C SER A 116 23.14 -22.58 -9.05
N ASN A 117 23.61 -23.35 -8.04
CA ASN A 117 23.54 -22.93 -6.63
C ASN A 117 24.19 -21.55 -6.38
N ASN A 118 25.31 -21.26 -7.06
CA ASN A 118 25.99 -19.97 -6.90
C ASN A 118 25.17 -18.78 -7.40
N GLU A 119 24.45 -18.94 -8.50
CA GLU A 119 23.55 -17.89 -9.01
C GLU A 119 22.38 -17.67 -8.07
N ILE A 120 21.80 -18.75 -7.52
CA ILE A 120 20.72 -18.66 -6.54
C ILE A 120 21.22 -17.96 -5.25
N ILE A 121 22.38 -18.34 -4.72
CA ILE A 121 22.99 -17.72 -3.53
C ILE A 121 23.21 -16.23 -3.79
N LYS A 122 23.80 -15.87 -4.93
CA LYS A 122 24.02 -14.46 -5.27
C LYS A 122 22.73 -13.67 -5.34
N ALA A 123 21.68 -14.22 -5.93
CA ALA A 123 20.37 -13.56 -5.99
C ALA A 123 19.75 -13.36 -4.60
N ILE A 124 20.00 -14.29 -3.66
CA ILE A 124 19.54 -14.18 -2.26
C ILE A 124 20.35 -13.15 -1.48
N GLU A 125 21.66 -13.06 -1.70
CA GLU A 125 22.53 -12.02 -1.09
C GLU A 125 22.16 -10.61 -1.56
N GLU A 126 21.73 -10.47 -2.81
CA GLU A 126 21.27 -9.22 -3.40
C GLU A 126 19.79 -8.92 -3.12
N LEU A 127 19.07 -9.85 -2.46
CA LEU A 127 17.65 -9.70 -2.16
C LEU A 127 17.40 -8.49 -1.26
N HIS A 128 16.57 -7.58 -1.75
CA HIS A 128 16.14 -6.40 -1.01
C HIS A 128 14.67 -6.11 -1.27
N MET A 129 13.86 -6.13 -0.22
CA MET A 129 12.45 -5.78 -0.21
C MET A 129 12.23 -4.60 0.74
N ASP A 130 11.87 -3.44 0.22
CA ASP A 130 11.47 -2.28 1.01
C ASP A 130 9.96 -2.01 0.82
N LEU A 131 9.19 -2.30 1.84
CA LEU A 131 7.74 -2.20 1.84
C LEU A 131 7.33 -0.88 2.48
N VAL A 132 6.82 0.04 1.65
CA VAL A 132 6.51 1.41 2.05
C VAL A 132 5.05 1.51 2.48
N LEU A 133 4.81 1.65 3.77
CA LEU A 133 3.47 1.77 4.36
C LEU A 133 2.90 3.16 4.08
N THR A 134 1.66 3.22 3.56
CA THR A 134 0.98 4.48 3.26
C THR A 134 -0.40 4.52 3.91
N ALA A 135 -0.82 5.69 4.38
CA ALA A 135 -2.20 5.89 4.81
C ALA A 135 -3.15 5.79 3.61
N HIS A 136 -4.32 5.23 3.84
CA HIS A 136 -5.38 5.19 2.83
C HIS A 136 -6.64 5.91 3.33
N PRO A 137 -7.26 6.73 2.47
CA PRO A 137 -8.44 7.50 2.88
C PRO A 137 -9.65 6.63 3.28
N THR A 138 -9.70 5.37 2.86
CA THR A 138 -10.83 4.47 3.16
C THR A 138 -10.70 3.73 4.48
N GLU A 139 -9.57 3.83 5.19
CA GLU A 139 -9.40 3.20 6.50
C GLU A 139 -10.03 4.05 7.61
N ILE A 140 -11.37 4.06 7.64
CA ILE A 140 -12.17 4.84 8.59
C ILE A 140 -12.31 4.11 9.94
N ASN A 141 -12.03 2.81 9.98
CA ASN A 141 -12.27 1.94 11.11
C ASN A 141 -11.49 2.37 12.35
N ARG A 142 -12.16 2.32 13.52
CA ARG A 142 -11.51 2.56 14.80
C ARG A 142 -10.57 1.40 15.16
N ARG A 143 -9.47 1.69 15.85
CA ARG A 143 -8.52 0.68 16.34
C ARG A 143 -9.21 -0.42 17.17
N SER A 144 -10.21 -0.07 17.97
CA SER A 144 -10.99 -1.02 18.76
C SER A 144 -11.66 -2.08 17.89
N LEU A 145 -12.20 -1.68 16.73
CA LEU A 145 -12.82 -2.62 15.78
C LEU A 145 -11.81 -3.51 15.08
N ILE A 146 -10.63 -2.95 14.74
CA ILE A 146 -9.54 -3.72 14.15
C ILE A 146 -9.06 -4.81 15.13
N ASN A 147 -8.84 -4.44 16.39
CA ASN A 147 -8.44 -5.38 17.43
C ASN A 147 -9.50 -6.47 17.65
N ASN A 148 -10.77 -6.08 17.67
CA ASN A 148 -11.90 -6.99 17.79
C ASN A 148 -11.93 -8.03 16.67
N LEU A 149 -11.79 -7.60 15.40
CA LEU A 149 -11.77 -8.50 14.26
C LEU A 149 -10.53 -9.41 14.25
N ASN A 150 -9.37 -8.92 14.71
CA ASN A 150 -8.17 -9.76 14.86
C ASN A 150 -8.38 -10.84 15.94
N GLU A 151 -8.95 -10.47 17.08
CA GLU A 151 -9.25 -11.43 18.15
C GLU A 151 -10.37 -12.42 17.73
N THR A 152 -11.34 -11.97 16.94
CA THR A 152 -12.35 -12.85 16.30
C THR A 152 -11.67 -13.88 15.42
N SER A 153 -10.70 -13.48 14.59
CA SER A 153 -9.89 -14.38 13.78
C SER A 153 -9.16 -15.41 14.63
N GLU A 154 -8.50 -14.98 15.71
CA GLU A 154 -7.79 -15.90 16.62
C GLU A 154 -8.72 -16.91 17.30
N CYS A 155 -9.93 -16.48 17.70
CA CYS A 155 -10.91 -17.38 18.28
C CYS A 155 -11.35 -18.45 17.28
N LEU A 156 -11.63 -18.05 16.03
CA LEU A 156 -11.99 -18.98 14.96
C LEU A 156 -10.88 -19.97 14.66
N LEU A 157 -9.63 -19.50 14.54
CA LEU A 157 -8.45 -20.38 14.36
C LEU A 157 -8.34 -21.44 15.46
N LYS A 158 -8.52 -21.05 16.70
CA LYS A 158 -8.47 -21.98 17.84
C LYS A 158 -9.65 -22.96 17.81
N LEU A 159 -10.85 -22.53 17.37
CA LEU A 159 -12.04 -23.40 17.24
C LEU A 159 -11.87 -24.46 16.16
N ASP A 160 -11.10 -24.19 15.11
CA ASP A 160 -10.87 -25.10 13.98
C ASP A 160 -9.87 -26.23 14.31
N SER A 161 -9.15 -26.12 15.44
CA SER A 161 -8.29 -27.20 15.89
C SER A 161 -9.10 -28.44 16.27
N LYS A 162 -8.69 -29.61 15.73
CA LYS A 162 -9.40 -30.89 15.96
C LYS A 162 -9.36 -31.40 17.40
N GLU A 163 -8.46 -30.86 18.22
CA GLU A 163 -8.19 -31.36 19.57
C GLU A 163 -8.59 -30.38 20.68
N VAL A 164 -9.54 -29.47 20.40
CA VAL A 164 -10.01 -28.50 21.40
C VAL A 164 -10.91 -29.17 22.43
N PRO A 165 -10.52 -29.21 23.73
CA PRO A 165 -11.37 -29.72 24.78
C PRO A 165 -12.70 -28.97 24.88
N GLU A 166 -13.81 -29.69 25.20
CA GLU A 166 -15.16 -29.12 25.18
C GLU A 166 -15.33 -27.90 26.10
N HIS A 167 -14.68 -27.91 27.30
CA HIS A 167 -14.72 -26.71 28.16
C HIS A 167 -14.05 -25.50 27.56
N TYR A 168 -12.94 -25.68 26.84
CA TYR A 168 -12.21 -24.60 26.17
C TYR A 168 -12.97 -24.12 24.92
N ARG A 169 -13.60 -25.05 24.18
CA ARG A 169 -14.51 -24.70 23.06
C ARG A 169 -15.64 -23.79 23.54
N ARG A 170 -16.27 -24.10 24.67
CA ARG A 170 -17.31 -23.23 25.26
C ARG A 170 -16.78 -21.84 25.63
N GLN A 171 -15.58 -21.75 26.18
CA GLN A 171 -14.95 -20.45 26.47
C GLN A 171 -14.69 -19.63 25.20
N LEU A 172 -14.17 -20.25 24.14
CA LEU A 172 -13.96 -19.61 22.84
C LEU A 172 -15.27 -19.13 22.21
N MET A 173 -16.31 -19.95 22.25
CA MET A 173 -17.65 -19.57 21.76
C MET A 173 -18.23 -18.40 22.54
N HIS A 174 -18.10 -18.39 23.85
CA HIS A 174 -18.52 -17.26 24.68
C HIS A 174 -17.72 -15.99 24.35
N ARG A 175 -16.40 -16.11 24.16
CA ARG A 175 -15.57 -14.98 23.76
C ARG A 175 -15.93 -14.46 22.37
N LEU A 176 -16.17 -15.35 21.41
CA LEU A 176 -16.61 -14.99 20.05
C LEU A 176 -17.92 -14.21 20.10
N HIS A 177 -18.90 -14.68 20.88
CA HIS A 177 -20.17 -13.96 21.08
C HIS A 177 -19.93 -12.55 21.67
N GLN A 178 -19.10 -12.42 22.72
CA GLN A 178 -18.74 -11.13 23.29
C GLN A 178 -18.11 -10.19 22.25
N LEU A 179 -17.23 -10.70 21.38
CA LEU A 179 -16.59 -9.91 20.33
C LEU A 179 -17.59 -9.39 19.31
N VAL A 180 -18.54 -10.23 18.89
CA VAL A 180 -19.59 -9.81 17.94
C VAL A 180 -20.52 -8.77 18.58
N VAL A 181 -20.89 -8.94 19.86
CA VAL A 181 -21.66 -7.93 20.61
C VAL A 181 -20.90 -6.60 20.69
N GLN A 182 -19.61 -6.63 21.07
CA GLN A 182 -18.77 -5.45 21.13
C GLN A 182 -18.65 -4.78 19.75
N TYR A 183 -18.55 -5.60 18.68
CA TYR A 183 -18.46 -5.10 17.31
C TYR A 183 -19.75 -4.37 16.92
N TRP A 184 -20.91 -4.95 17.20
CA TRP A 184 -22.23 -4.35 16.90
C TRP A 184 -22.43 -3.00 17.58
N PHE A 185 -22.16 -2.90 18.88
CA PHE A 185 -22.40 -1.69 19.67
C PHE A 185 -21.25 -0.66 19.61
N THR A 186 -20.18 -0.90 18.84
CA THR A 186 -19.11 0.06 18.69
C THR A 186 -19.33 0.92 17.45
N ASP A 187 -19.35 2.25 17.63
CA ASP A 187 -19.36 3.18 16.51
C ASP A 187 -18.26 2.89 15.49
N GLU A 188 -18.65 2.63 14.26
CA GLU A 188 -17.72 2.30 13.18
C GLU A 188 -16.91 3.51 12.69
N ILE A 189 -17.52 4.69 12.76
CA ILE A 189 -17.05 5.90 12.12
C ILE A 189 -16.42 6.86 13.13
N ARG A 190 -15.33 7.50 12.69
CA ARG A 190 -14.68 8.58 13.46
C ARG A 190 -15.44 9.88 13.26
N ASN A 191 -15.63 10.64 14.35
CA ASN A 191 -16.35 11.92 14.30
C ASN A 191 -15.48 13.11 13.88
N ARG A 192 -14.17 12.90 13.63
CA ARG A 192 -13.24 13.95 13.21
C ARG A 192 -12.19 13.41 12.23
N LYS A 193 -11.68 14.30 11.38
CA LYS A 193 -10.55 13.97 10.49
C LYS A 193 -9.31 13.62 11.33
N PRO A 194 -8.56 12.57 10.98
CA PRO A 194 -7.31 12.24 11.64
C PRO A 194 -6.24 13.28 11.36
N THR A 195 -5.35 13.46 12.32
CA THR A 195 -4.11 14.21 12.08
C THR A 195 -3.07 13.31 11.42
N PRO A 196 -2.04 13.87 10.75
CA PRO A 196 -0.97 13.06 10.18
C PRO A 196 -0.22 12.20 11.21
N GLU A 197 -0.10 12.68 12.46
CA GLU A 197 0.48 11.92 13.58
C GLU A 197 -0.38 10.72 13.96
N GLU A 198 -1.71 10.89 13.96
CA GLU A 198 -2.64 9.79 14.21
C GLU A 198 -2.57 8.76 13.09
N GLU A 199 -2.49 9.18 11.82
CA GLU A 199 -2.28 8.27 10.68
C GLU A 199 -0.98 7.47 10.83
N ALA A 200 0.13 8.13 11.19
CA ALA A 200 1.41 7.47 11.42
C ALA A 200 1.34 6.46 12.58
N LYS A 201 0.65 6.83 13.66
CA LYS A 201 0.45 5.95 14.82
C LYS A 201 -0.29 4.67 14.42
N TRP A 202 -1.35 4.79 13.63
CA TRP A 202 -2.20 3.65 13.27
C TRP A 202 -1.60 2.80 12.16
N GLY A 203 -1.04 3.41 11.10
CA GLY A 203 -0.43 2.68 10.00
C GLY A 203 0.77 1.84 10.42
N ASN A 204 1.49 2.25 11.45
CA ASN A 204 2.62 1.52 12.00
C ASN A 204 2.22 0.50 13.09
N ASP A 205 0.93 0.40 13.47
CA ASP A 205 0.46 -0.58 14.45
C ASP A 205 0.69 -2.03 13.97
N VAL A 206 0.63 -2.27 12.67
CA VAL A 206 0.85 -3.60 12.07
C VAL A 206 2.23 -4.18 12.39
N ILE A 207 3.23 -3.33 12.61
CA ILE A 207 4.56 -3.79 13.00
C ILE A 207 4.52 -4.40 14.39
N GLU A 208 3.88 -3.73 15.36
CA GLU A 208 3.75 -4.21 16.74
C GLU A 208 2.92 -5.49 16.82
N TYR A 209 1.83 -5.60 16.04
CA TYR A 209 0.92 -6.75 16.16
C TYR A 209 1.37 -7.99 15.41
N SER A 210 2.08 -7.86 14.32
CA SER A 210 2.34 -8.98 13.42
C SER A 210 3.77 -9.03 12.92
N LEU A 211 4.28 -7.97 12.31
CA LEU A 211 5.57 -8.00 11.62
C LEU A 211 6.76 -8.19 12.55
N TRP A 212 6.67 -7.70 13.81
CA TRP A 212 7.72 -7.88 14.82
C TRP A 212 8.05 -9.35 15.07
N GLU A 213 7.03 -10.22 15.01
CA GLU A 213 7.17 -11.67 15.14
C GLU A 213 7.31 -12.39 13.79
N ALA A 214 6.68 -11.88 12.74
CA ALA A 214 6.68 -12.54 11.44
C ALA A 214 8.04 -12.45 10.72
N VAL A 215 8.72 -11.31 10.78
CA VAL A 215 9.99 -11.11 10.05
C VAL A 215 11.10 -12.03 10.55
N PRO A 216 11.42 -12.12 11.86
CA PRO A 216 12.42 -13.08 12.31
C PRO A 216 12.01 -14.54 12.05
N ALA A 217 10.73 -14.89 12.21
CA ALA A 217 10.23 -16.22 11.91
C ALA A 217 10.40 -16.58 10.42
N PHE A 218 10.15 -15.63 9.51
CA PHE A 218 10.38 -15.78 8.08
C PHE A 218 11.86 -16.05 7.79
N ILE A 219 12.77 -15.24 8.32
CA ILE A 219 14.21 -15.39 8.09
C ILE A 219 14.74 -16.70 8.68
N ARG A 220 14.23 -17.12 9.83
CA ARG A 220 14.61 -18.40 10.47
C ARG A 220 14.24 -19.58 9.57
N GLU A 221 12.98 -19.64 9.11
CA GLU A 221 12.48 -20.70 8.23
C GLU A 221 13.18 -20.70 6.88
N LEU A 222 13.42 -19.52 6.30
CA LEU A 222 14.20 -19.39 5.08
C LEU A 222 15.62 -19.95 5.27
N ASN A 223 16.30 -19.65 6.37
CA ASN A 223 17.63 -20.17 6.65
C ASN A 223 17.65 -21.69 6.75
N VAL A 224 16.63 -22.34 7.34
CA VAL A 224 16.54 -23.81 7.36
C VAL A 224 16.52 -24.37 5.95
N GLN A 225 15.68 -23.82 5.09
CA GLN A 225 15.58 -24.28 3.69
C GLN A 225 16.83 -23.95 2.87
N LEU A 226 17.50 -22.80 3.12
CA LEU A 226 18.78 -22.46 2.49
C LEU A 226 19.87 -23.49 2.84
N GLN A 227 19.96 -23.87 4.13
CA GLN A 227 20.93 -24.90 4.56
C GLN A 227 20.69 -26.26 3.90
N GLU A 228 19.42 -26.68 3.80
CA GLU A 228 19.03 -27.95 3.19
C GLU A 228 19.28 -27.97 1.66
N MET A 229 18.99 -26.86 1.00
CA MET A 229 18.99 -26.80 -0.47
C MET A 229 20.32 -26.30 -1.07
N LEU A 230 21.10 -25.48 -0.36
CA LEU A 230 22.27 -24.77 -0.89
C LEU A 230 23.55 -25.10 -0.12
N ASP A 231 23.86 -26.38 0.07
CA ASP A 231 25.12 -26.89 0.62
C ASP A 231 25.50 -26.29 1.99
N GLY A 232 24.51 -26.06 2.84
CA GLY A 232 24.70 -25.49 4.19
C GLY A 232 24.79 -23.95 4.23
N TYR A 233 24.47 -23.26 3.13
CA TYR A 233 24.48 -21.80 3.10
C TYR A 233 23.43 -21.19 4.07
N THR A 234 23.78 -20.09 4.72
CA THR A 234 22.91 -19.29 5.59
C THR A 234 23.08 -17.81 5.33
N LEU A 235 22.00 -17.05 5.49
CA LEU A 235 22.07 -15.59 5.43
C LEU A 235 23.02 -15.02 6.49
N PRO A 236 23.94 -14.11 6.15
CA PRO A 236 24.76 -13.40 7.12
C PRO A 236 23.89 -12.71 8.19
N LEU A 237 24.42 -12.57 9.41
CA LEU A 237 23.69 -11.87 10.50
C LEU A 237 23.34 -10.42 10.12
N THR A 238 24.18 -9.78 9.31
CA THR A 238 24.02 -8.41 8.82
C THR A 238 23.10 -8.28 7.62
N ALA A 239 22.57 -9.39 7.07
CA ALA A 239 21.69 -9.35 5.92
C ALA A 239 20.38 -8.58 6.25
N ARG A 240 19.94 -7.75 5.31
CA ARG A 240 18.74 -6.91 5.40
C ARG A 240 17.78 -7.17 4.23
N PRO A 241 17.31 -8.41 4.05
CA PRO A 241 16.48 -8.75 2.90
C PRO A 241 15.12 -8.06 2.94
N ILE A 242 14.63 -7.69 4.13
CA ILE A 242 13.32 -7.06 4.35
C ILE A 242 13.51 -5.77 5.14
N GLN A 243 12.96 -4.68 4.63
CA GLN A 243 12.92 -3.38 5.30
C GLN A 243 11.52 -2.77 5.17
N PHE A 244 11.21 -1.83 6.05
CA PHE A 244 9.95 -1.11 6.05
C PHE A 244 10.20 0.39 6.04
N SER A 245 9.45 1.08 5.18
CA SER A 245 9.40 2.52 5.11
C SER A 245 7.95 3.01 5.27
N ALA A 246 7.75 4.30 5.49
CA ALA A 246 6.41 4.89 5.61
C ALA A 246 6.35 6.28 4.97
N TRP A 247 5.16 6.64 4.47
CA TRP A 247 4.85 7.99 3.98
C TRP A 247 4.10 8.84 5.00
N MET A 248 3.50 8.20 5.99
CA MET A 248 2.71 8.87 7.02
C MET A 248 3.56 9.86 7.80
N GLY A 249 3.16 11.13 7.77
CA GLY A 249 3.91 12.23 8.37
C GLY A 249 5.13 12.72 7.57
N GLY A 250 5.41 12.14 6.39
CA GLY A 250 6.49 12.54 5.49
C GLY A 250 6.04 13.02 4.11
N ASP A 251 4.82 12.69 3.71
CA ASP A 251 4.24 13.04 2.40
C ASP A 251 3.50 14.38 2.46
N ARG A 252 4.12 15.42 1.87
CA ARG A 252 3.59 16.79 1.79
C ARG A 252 2.83 17.07 0.51
N ASP A 253 2.88 16.18 -0.49
CA ASP A 253 2.28 16.42 -1.80
C ASP A 253 0.81 16.82 -1.65
N GLY A 254 0.55 18.15 -1.77
CA GLY A 254 -0.76 18.77 -1.59
C GLY A 254 -1.44 18.50 -0.23
N ASN A 255 -0.69 18.18 0.82
CA ASN A 255 -1.20 18.08 2.19
C ASN A 255 -0.57 19.15 3.10
N PRO A 256 -1.25 20.29 3.31
CA PRO A 256 -0.73 21.38 4.12
C PRO A 256 -0.59 21.03 5.60
N ASN A 257 -1.21 19.92 6.05
CA ASN A 257 -1.13 19.48 7.45
C ASN A 257 0.18 18.72 7.74
N VAL A 258 0.94 18.31 6.73
CA VAL A 258 2.25 17.64 6.91
C VAL A 258 3.36 18.68 6.83
N THR A 259 3.77 19.18 7.98
CA THR A 259 4.84 20.18 8.14
C THR A 259 6.14 19.53 8.63
N ALA A 260 7.26 20.27 8.59
CA ALA A 260 8.53 19.86 9.17
C ALA A 260 8.41 19.49 10.66
N LYS A 261 7.58 20.25 11.41
CA LYS A 261 7.28 19.96 12.82
C LYS A 261 6.57 18.61 12.98
N VAL A 262 5.56 18.36 12.17
CA VAL A 262 4.80 17.07 12.17
C VAL A 262 5.73 15.91 11.85
N THR A 263 6.54 16.01 10.79
CA THR A 263 7.50 14.96 10.45
C THR A 263 8.46 14.66 11.58
N ARG A 264 8.98 15.69 12.24
CA ARG A 264 9.87 15.53 13.40
C ARG A 264 9.21 14.77 14.54
N ILE A 265 7.96 15.09 14.87
CA ILE A 265 7.18 14.38 15.89
C ILE A 265 6.95 12.93 15.49
N VAL A 266 6.60 12.66 14.23
CA VAL A 266 6.39 11.30 13.74
C VAL A 266 7.68 10.45 13.81
N LEU A 267 8.84 11.01 13.46
CA LEU A 267 10.13 10.34 13.62
C LEU A 267 10.41 9.97 15.09
N LEU A 268 10.10 10.85 16.03
CA LEU A 268 10.24 10.58 17.48
C LEU A 268 9.23 9.53 17.96
N MET A 269 7.99 9.56 17.48
CA MET A 269 6.96 8.57 17.79
C MET A 269 7.37 7.16 17.32
N ASN A 270 7.90 7.06 16.10
CA ASN A 270 8.38 5.79 15.54
C ASN A 270 9.54 5.24 16.37
N ARG A 271 10.52 6.09 16.69
CA ARG A 271 11.64 5.73 17.57
C ARG A 271 11.18 5.30 18.96
N ARG A 272 10.26 6.04 19.58
CA ARG A 272 9.68 5.68 20.88
C ARG A 272 9.05 4.28 20.85
N ARG A 273 8.32 3.96 19.78
CA ARG A 273 7.70 2.63 19.60
C ARG A 273 8.77 1.53 19.44
N ALA A 274 9.79 1.75 18.62
CA ALA A 274 10.89 0.78 18.47
C ALA A 274 11.58 0.51 19.80
N VAL A 275 11.93 1.56 20.54
CA VAL A 275 12.57 1.46 21.87
C VAL A 275 11.70 0.65 22.85
N LYS A 276 10.37 0.88 22.84
CA LYS A 276 9.41 0.11 23.66
C LYS A 276 9.45 -1.40 23.30
N LEU A 277 9.46 -1.73 22.02
CA LEU A 277 9.48 -3.12 21.54
C LEU A 277 10.82 -3.80 21.87
N PHE A 278 11.94 -3.14 21.60
CA PHE A 278 13.25 -3.65 22.00
C PHE A 278 13.40 -3.78 23.52
N LEU A 279 12.81 -2.89 24.30
CA LEU A 279 12.82 -3.01 25.77
C LEU A 279 12.13 -4.30 26.21
N GLN A 280 11.02 -4.70 25.58
CA GLN A 280 10.33 -5.97 25.84
C GLN A 280 11.23 -7.17 25.49
N ASP A 281 11.89 -7.15 24.33
CA ASP A 281 12.81 -8.20 23.90
C ASP A 281 14.00 -8.33 24.85
N ILE A 282 14.63 -7.22 25.25
CA ILE A 282 15.75 -7.21 26.17
C ILE A 282 15.32 -7.68 27.58
N GLU A 283 14.11 -7.32 28.03
CA GLU A 283 13.57 -7.84 29.31
C GLU A 283 13.36 -9.36 29.29
N ALA A 284 12.99 -9.93 28.15
CA ALA A 284 12.92 -11.38 27.98
C ALA A 284 14.31 -12.01 27.99
N LEU A 285 15.29 -11.43 27.27
CA LEU A 285 16.69 -11.91 27.28
C LEU A 285 17.35 -11.80 28.66
N VAL A 286 17.03 -10.77 29.46
CA VAL A 286 17.48 -10.68 30.89
C VAL A 286 17.01 -11.89 31.69
N LYS A 287 15.83 -12.45 31.43
CA LYS A 287 15.32 -13.62 32.13
C LYS A 287 15.98 -14.94 31.68
N GLU A 288 16.29 -15.05 30.39
CA GLU A 288 16.78 -16.28 29.75
C GLU A 288 18.30 -16.43 29.84
N LEU A 289 19.08 -15.37 29.70
CA LEU A 289 20.54 -15.42 29.54
C LEU A 289 21.24 -15.39 30.91
N SER A 290 21.14 -16.49 31.70
CA SER A 290 21.71 -16.61 33.03
C SER A 290 23.02 -17.41 33.10
N MET A 291 23.61 -17.77 31.94
CA MET A 291 24.81 -18.58 31.88
C MET A 291 26.04 -17.84 32.42
N SER A 292 26.96 -18.61 33.07
CA SER A 292 28.18 -18.06 33.66
C SER A 292 29.39 -18.16 32.74
N LEU A 293 29.42 -19.16 31.83
CA LEU A 293 30.51 -19.35 30.89
C LEU A 293 30.44 -18.35 29.76
N CYS A 294 31.50 -17.58 29.53
CA CYS A 294 31.58 -16.61 28.45
C CYS A 294 33.03 -16.43 27.99
N THR A 295 33.20 -15.78 26.86
CA THR A 295 34.54 -15.43 26.32
C THR A 295 35.21 -14.27 27.08
N PRO A 296 36.56 -14.16 26.99
CA PRO A 296 37.29 -13.06 27.61
C PRO A 296 36.85 -11.67 27.09
N GLU A 297 36.48 -11.58 25.81
CA GLU A 297 36.03 -10.34 25.18
C GLU A 297 34.74 -9.82 25.84
N LEU A 298 33.79 -10.73 26.18
CA LEU A 298 32.56 -10.33 26.85
C LEU A 298 32.83 -9.83 28.27
N ARG A 299 33.78 -10.50 29.02
CA ARG A 299 34.22 -10.02 30.31
C ARG A 299 34.90 -8.66 30.25
N ALA A 300 35.79 -8.46 29.29
CA ALA A 300 36.44 -7.17 29.06
C ALA A 300 35.45 -6.05 28.79
N TYR A 301 34.41 -6.31 28.00
CA TYR A 301 33.30 -5.36 27.73
C TYR A 301 32.54 -4.98 29.01
N LEU A 302 32.35 -5.92 29.91
CA LEU A 302 31.67 -5.65 31.19
C LEU A 302 32.53 -4.83 32.16
N GLY A 303 33.86 -5.01 32.10
CA GLY A 303 34.80 -4.43 33.07
C GLY A 303 34.70 -5.05 34.46
N ASP A 304 34.09 -6.24 34.54
CA ASP A 304 33.91 -7.00 35.76
C ASP A 304 34.30 -8.47 35.48
N GLU A 305 35.48 -8.87 35.97
CA GLU A 305 36.04 -10.20 35.76
C GLU A 305 35.29 -11.28 36.59
N GLU A 306 34.59 -10.87 37.67
CA GLU A 306 33.92 -11.78 38.61
C GLU A 306 32.40 -11.90 38.33
N ALA A 307 31.87 -11.26 37.26
CA ALA A 307 30.47 -11.34 36.93
C ALA A 307 29.98 -12.80 36.79
N GLN A 308 29.06 -13.22 37.65
CA GLN A 308 28.52 -14.57 37.64
C GLN A 308 27.57 -14.84 36.46
N GLU A 309 26.85 -13.82 35.97
CA GLU A 309 25.88 -13.88 34.88
C GLU A 309 26.19 -12.85 33.80
N PRO A 310 27.35 -12.99 33.10
CA PRO A 310 27.86 -11.93 32.22
C PRO A 310 26.90 -11.50 31.14
N TYR A 311 26.19 -12.39 30.47
CA TYR A 311 25.20 -12.06 29.45
C TYR A 311 24.03 -11.24 30.03
N ARG A 312 23.52 -11.62 31.18
CA ARG A 312 22.45 -10.91 31.89
C ARG A 312 22.87 -9.48 32.27
N GLU A 313 24.12 -9.28 32.67
CA GLU A 313 24.63 -7.96 33.00
C GLU A 313 24.69 -7.06 31.75
N VAL A 314 25.11 -7.59 30.61
CA VAL A 314 25.03 -6.84 29.32
C VAL A 314 23.56 -6.44 29.03
N MET A 315 22.63 -7.39 29.16
CA MET A 315 21.20 -7.11 28.91
C MET A 315 20.63 -6.11 29.92
N ARG A 316 21.04 -6.12 31.17
CA ARG A 316 20.65 -5.14 32.21
C ARG A 316 21.16 -3.74 31.86
N LYS A 317 22.42 -3.61 31.40
CA LYS A 317 22.96 -2.33 30.92
C LYS A 317 22.16 -1.80 29.71
N LEU A 318 21.87 -2.65 28.73
CA LEU A 318 21.03 -2.28 27.57
C LEU A 318 19.62 -1.86 27.99
N ARG A 319 18.97 -2.64 28.87
CA ARG A 319 17.64 -2.32 29.40
C ARG A 319 17.60 -0.94 30.08
N SER A 320 18.61 -0.62 30.90
CA SER A 320 18.69 0.69 31.55
C SER A 320 18.79 1.85 30.57
N LYS A 321 19.65 1.71 29.55
CA LYS A 321 19.80 2.72 28.49
C LYS A 321 18.51 2.86 27.64
N LEU A 322 17.88 1.76 27.27
CA LEU A 322 16.62 1.79 26.50
C LEU A 322 15.49 2.42 27.31
N ARG A 323 15.42 2.17 28.62
CA ARG A 323 14.42 2.80 29.51
C ARG A 323 14.62 4.30 29.59
N ALA A 324 15.83 4.78 29.80
CA ALA A 324 16.14 6.19 29.78
C ALA A 324 15.82 6.83 28.40
N THR A 325 16.11 6.11 27.32
CA THR A 325 15.77 6.56 25.97
C THR A 325 14.24 6.67 25.77
N TYR A 326 13.50 5.69 26.25
CA TYR A 326 12.04 5.70 26.21
C TYR A 326 11.44 6.88 26.97
N GLU A 327 11.92 7.14 28.19
CA GLU A 327 11.45 8.25 29.04
C GLU A 327 11.70 9.60 28.38
N TYR A 328 12.91 9.82 27.84
CA TYR A 328 13.23 11.02 27.08
C TYR A 328 12.32 11.22 25.85
N LEU A 329 12.16 10.17 25.03
CA LEU A 329 11.32 10.23 23.85
C LEU A 329 9.84 10.43 24.20
N ASN A 330 9.38 9.81 25.29
CA ASN A 330 8.01 9.97 25.76
C ASN A 330 7.73 11.43 26.16
N GLU A 331 8.62 12.06 26.90
CA GLU A 331 8.51 13.48 27.26
C GLU A 331 8.49 14.37 26.01
N CYS A 332 9.39 14.14 25.05
CA CYS A 332 9.43 14.93 23.81
C CYS A 332 8.15 14.81 22.98
N VAL A 333 7.59 13.61 22.89
CA VAL A 333 6.35 13.37 22.10
C VAL A 333 5.12 13.94 22.81
N GLU A 334 5.01 13.79 24.12
CA GLU A 334 3.84 14.26 24.87
C GLU A 334 3.77 15.78 25.01
N THR A 335 4.93 16.41 25.18
CA THR A 335 5.00 17.88 25.32
C THR A 335 5.11 18.61 23.98
N GLY A 336 5.52 17.92 22.91
CA GLY A 336 5.87 18.50 21.62
C GLY A 336 7.14 19.38 21.68
N ILE A 337 7.89 19.34 22.79
CA ILE A 337 9.12 20.10 23.01
C ILE A 337 10.32 19.16 22.92
N ILE A 338 11.22 19.44 22.00
CA ILE A 338 12.45 18.65 21.83
C ILE A 338 13.54 19.31 22.67
N LYS A 339 13.89 18.66 23.76
CA LYS A 339 15.02 19.06 24.61
C LYS A 339 16.35 18.60 24.01
N GLU A 340 17.44 19.18 24.51
CA GLU A 340 18.78 18.66 24.24
C GLU A 340 18.87 17.20 24.69
N ARG A 341 19.42 16.34 23.82
CA ARG A 341 19.51 14.91 24.08
C ARG A 341 20.57 14.62 25.13
N PRO A 342 20.23 13.96 26.25
CA PRO A 342 21.22 13.48 27.23
C PRO A 342 22.21 12.49 26.60
N GLU A 343 23.42 12.48 27.10
CA GLU A 343 24.40 11.46 26.73
C GLU A 343 24.01 10.08 27.26
N GLY A 344 24.47 9.00 26.59
CA GLY A 344 24.25 7.61 27.02
C GLY A 344 22.93 6.98 26.63
N LEU A 345 22.07 7.70 25.87
CA LEU A 345 20.85 7.14 25.28
C LEU A 345 21.18 6.28 24.05
N ILE A 346 20.38 5.25 23.78
CA ILE A 346 20.47 4.47 22.53
C ILE A 346 19.86 5.28 21.39
N TRP A 347 20.70 5.65 20.40
CA TRP A 347 20.27 6.52 19.31
C TRP A 347 20.59 6.00 17.91
N SER A 348 21.50 5.02 17.80
CA SER A 348 21.82 4.32 16.56
C SER A 348 21.58 2.82 16.67
N ASP A 349 21.48 2.16 15.51
CA ASP A 349 21.32 0.69 15.45
C ASP A 349 22.58 0.00 16.00
N GLU A 350 23.76 0.57 15.79
CA GLU A 350 25.04 0.04 16.24
C GLU A 350 25.11 -0.05 17.77
N GLU A 351 24.63 0.97 18.49
CA GLU A 351 24.62 0.98 19.98
C GLU A 351 23.77 -0.14 20.57
N LEU A 352 22.79 -0.66 19.82
CA LEU A 352 22.00 -1.83 20.20
C LEU A 352 22.61 -3.12 19.65
N TRP A 353 23.14 -3.10 18.43
CA TRP A 353 23.68 -4.26 17.73
C TRP A 353 24.94 -4.81 18.35
N GLU A 354 25.95 -3.97 18.66
CA GLU A 354 27.26 -4.40 19.14
C GLU A 354 27.20 -5.24 20.43
N PRO A 355 26.48 -4.84 21.48
CA PRO A 355 26.36 -5.67 22.67
C PRO A 355 25.61 -6.99 22.43
N LEU A 356 24.60 -7.03 21.56
CA LEU A 356 23.88 -8.24 21.19
C LEU A 356 24.80 -9.20 20.42
N LYS A 357 25.54 -8.67 19.44
CA LYS A 357 26.52 -9.43 18.66
C LYS A 357 27.61 -10.04 19.51
N LEU A 358 28.14 -9.29 20.47
CA LEU A 358 29.14 -9.77 21.41
C LEU A 358 28.63 -10.94 22.25
N CYS A 359 27.38 -10.85 22.73
CA CYS A 359 26.72 -11.95 23.41
C CYS A 359 26.51 -13.16 22.49
N TYR A 360 26.07 -12.94 21.27
CA TYR A 360 25.88 -13.99 20.27
C TYR A 360 27.18 -14.74 19.97
N ASP A 361 28.26 -14.01 19.67
CA ASP A 361 29.57 -14.59 19.36
C ASP A 361 30.12 -15.38 20.56
N SER A 362 29.97 -14.84 21.78
CA SER A 362 30.41 -15.50 22.99
C SER A 362 29.64 -16.82 23.26
N LEU A 363 28.31 -16.83 23.05
CA LEU A 363 27.52 -18.05 23.16
C LEU A 363 27.94 -19.11 22.13
N LYS A 364 28.18 -18.70 20.88
CA LYS A 364 28.66 -19.61 19.84
C LYS A 364 30.05 -20.18 20.15
N ALA A 365 30.97 -19.36 20.62
CA ALA A 365 32.33 -19.78 20.99
C ALA A 365 32.35 -20.70 22.20
N CYS A 366 31.37 -20.60 23.11
CA CYS A 366 31.21 -21.44 24.27
C CYS A 366 30.34 -22.69 24.05
N GLU A 367 30.09 -23.06 22.79
CA GLU A 367 29.28 -24.25 22.41
C GLU A 367 27.78 -24.14 22.81
N MET A 368 27.30 -22.94 23.11
CA MET A 368 25.91 -22.66 23.50
C MET A 368 25.11 -22.10 22.28
N GLY A 369 25.45 -22.55 21.06
CA GLY A 369 24.84 -22.05 19.83
C GLY A 369 23.32 -22.18 19.78
N VAL A 370 22.75 -23.23 20.35
CA VAL A 370 21.29 -23.45 20.41
C VAL A 370 20.58 -22.29 21.14
N ILE A 371 21.23 -21.70 22.15
CA ILE A 371 20.66 -20.54 22.88
C ILE A 371 20.82 -19.26 22.05
N ALA A 372 21.97 -19.11 21.38
CA ALA A 372 22.22 -17.96 20.53
C ALA A 372 21.23 -17.88 19.34
N ASP A 373 20.91 -19.04 18.75
CA ASP A 373 20.09 -19.17 17.54
C ASP A 373 18.56 -19.15 17.81
N ASP A 374 18.12 -18.69 18.98
CA ASP A 374 16.70 -18.54 19.31
C ASP A 374 16.34 -17.03 19.49
N ARG A 375 15.89 -16.61 20.64
CA ARG A 375 15.42 -15.23 20.91
C ARG A 375 16.50 -14.17 20.64
N LEU A 376 17.76 -14.47 20.92
CA LEU A 376 18.85 -13.51 20.69
C LEU A 376 19.03 -13.19 19.22
N ILE A 377 19.10 -14.21 18.34
CA ILE A 377 19.20 -13.98 16.89
C ILE A 377 17.95 -13.29 16.33
N ASP A 378 16.75 -13.63 16.86
CA ASP A 378 15.49 -12.95 16.45
C ASP A 378 15.55 -11.47 16.80
N THR A 379 16.02 -11.11 18.00
CA THR A 379 16.21 -9.69 18.38
C THR A 379 17.22 -9.00 17.47
N MET A 380 18.32 -9.67 17.11
CA MET A 380 19.30 -9.16 16.16
C MET A 380 18.70 -8.97 14.75
N ARG A 381 17.87 -9.91 14.28
CA ARG A 381 17.14 -9.77 13.00
C ARG A 381 16.16 -8.60 13.01
N ARG A 382 15.51 -8.32 14.14
CA ARG A 382 14.68 -7.13 14.33
C ARG A 382 15.47 -5.83 14.24
N VAL A 383 16.70 -5.79 14.79
CA VAL A 383 17.59 -4.63 14.62
C VAL A 383 17.90 -4.40 13.15
N GLN A 384 18.17 -5.46 12.36
CA GLN A 384 18.47 -5.33 10.92
C GLN A 384 17.24 -4.91 10.09
N ALA A 385 16.04 -5.38 10.43
CA ALA A 385 14.83 -5.12 9.67
C ALA A 385 14.17 -3.77 10.00
N PHE A 386 14.08 -3.42 11.29
CA PHE A 386 13.35 -2.26 11.79
C PHE A 386 14.24 -1.14 12.33
N GLY A 387 15.42 -1.48 12.84
CA GLY A 387 16.30 -0.55 13.52
C GLY A 387 15.64 0.13 14.73
N ILE A 388 16.37 1.07 15.32
CA ILE A 388 15.87 1.90 16.43
C ILE A 388 14.83 2.93 15.98
N THR A 389 14.58 3.04 14.69
CA THR A 389 13.63 3.97 14.07
C THR A 389 12.27 3.36 13.76
N LEU A 390 12.10 2.04 13.93
CA LEU A 390 10.95 1.21 13.59
C LEU A 390 10.68 1.13 12.09
N VAL A 391 10.50 2.26 11.44
CA VAL A 391 10.36 2.43 9.99
C VAL A 391 11.16 3.64 9.53
N LYS A 392 11.65 3.59 8.32
CA LYS A 392 12.22 4.76 7.64
C LYS A 392 11.07 5.63 7.13
N THR A 393 11.24 6.94 7.10
CA THR A 393 10.18 7.85 6.65
C THR A 393 10.63 8.59 5.39
N ASP A 394 9.95 8.36 4.26
CA ASP A 394 10.19 9.12 3.04
C ASP A 394 9.68 10.56 3.20
N VAL A 395 10.41 11.51 2.66
CA VAL A 395 9.92 12.87 2.45
C VAL A 395 9.47 12.98 1.00
N ARG A 396 8.24 13.47 0.75
CA ARG A 396 7.74 13.75 -0.60
C ARG A 396 7.15 15.16 -0.69
N GLN A 397 7.51 15.89 -1.74
CA GLN A 397 7.01 17.24 -2.02
C GLN A 397 6.88 17.46 -3.53
N GLU A 398 5.95 18.33 -3.92
CA GLU A 398 5.69 18.71 -5.31
C GLU A 398 6.81 19.60 -5.87
N SER A 399 7.21 19.39 -7.15
CA SER A 399 8.30 20.12 -7.84
C SER A 399 8.07 21.62 -7.87
N THR A 400 6.81 22.07 -8.03
CA THR A 400 6.44 23.48 -8.07
C THR A 400 6.82 24.23 -6.79
N ARG A 401 6.74 23.58 -5.63
CA ARG A 401 7.12 24.16 -4.32
C ARG A 401 8.62 24.49 -4.24
N HIS A 402 9.45 23.63 -4.84
CA HIS A 402 10.89 23.88 -4.91
C HIS A 402 11.21 25.01 -5.88
N THR A 403 10.54 25.05 -7.03
CA THR A 403 10.63 26.13 -8.01
C THR A 403 10.23 27.47 -7.40
N GLU A 404 9.12 27.53 -6.66
CA GLU A 404 8.65 28.72 -5.94
C GLU A 404 9.67 29.22 -4.93
N ALA A 405 10.24 28.32 -4.12
CA ALA A 405 11.24 28.66 -3.11
C ALA A 405 12.52 29.24 -3.74
N ILE A 406 13.03 28.63 -4.83
CA ILE A 406 14.20 29.16 -5.55
C ILE A 406 13.86 30.48 -6.24
N SER A 407 12.69 30.60 -6.85
CA SER A 407 12.25 31.83 -7.51
C SER A 407 12.20 33.02 -6.55
N GLU A 408 11.76 32.80 -5.31
CA GLU A 408 11.67 33.83 -4.30
C GLU A 408 13.06 34.34 -3.88
N VAL A 409 14.02 33.45 -3.61
CA VAL A 409 15.39 33.86 -3.26
C VAL A 409 16.13 34.51 -4.45
N VAL A 410 15.95 33.99 -5.67
CA VAL A 410 16.55 34.55 -6.89
C VAL A 410 16.04 35.97 -7.16
N ARG A 411 14.75 36.20 -6.95
CA ARG A 411 14.12 37.53 -7.08
C ARG A 411 14.62 38.47 -6.00
N TYR A 412 14.71 38.02 -4.74
CA TYR A 412 15.26 38.82 -3.64
C TYR A 412 16.70 39.27 -3.92
N LEU A 413 17.52 38.41 -4.51
CA LEU A 413 18.91 38.72 -4.89
C LEU A 413 19.02 39.55 -6.16
N GLY A 414 17.92 39.91 -6.83
CA GLY A 414 17.95 40.66 -8.09
C GLY A 414 18.57 39.90 -9.27
N LEU A 415 18.59 38.58 -9.24
CA LEU A 415 19.20 37.74 -10.27
C LEU A 415 18.26 37.43 -11.45
N GLY A 416 16.96 37.71 -11.31
CA GLY A 416 15.95 37.49 -12.36
C GLY A 416 14.68 36.80 -11.84
N ASP A 417 13.91 36.15 -12.75
CA ASP A 417 12.72 35.38 -12.44
C ASP A 417 12.95 33.92 -12.82
N TYR A 418 13.43 33.13 -11.89
CA TYR A 418 13.78 31.71 -12.10
C TYR A 418 12.65 30.87 -12.73
N ALA A 419 11.37 31.15 -12.37
CA ALA A 419 10.24 30.41 -12.92
C ALA A 419 10.11 30.59 -14.44
N SER A 420 10.49 31.73 -14.98
CA SER A 420 10.39 32.05 -16.41
C SER A 420 11.61 31.62 -17.24
N TRP A 421 12.69 31.16 -16.60
CA TRP A 421 13.91 30.73 -17.29
C TRP A 421 13.69 29.43 -18.08
N SER A 422 14.45 29.28 -19.19
CA SER A 422 14.51 28.02 -19.92
C SER A 422 15.14 26.90 -19.05
N GLU A 423 14.95 25.67 -19.44
CA GLU A 423 15.52 24.53 -18.70
C GLU A 423 17.05 24.59 -18.66
N GLU A 424 17.68 25.01 -19.76
CA GLU A 424 19.15 25.18 -19.85
C GLU A 424 19.64 26.27 -18.89
N GLU A 425 18.93 27.39 -18.77
CA GLU A 425 19.27 28.48 -17.85
C GLU A 425 19.11 28.04 -16.40
N LYS A 426 18.03 27.32 -16.09
CA LYS A 426 17.81 26.72 -14.75
C LYS A 426 18.93 25.78 -14.38
N GLN A 427 19.28 24.82 -15.26
CA GLN A 427 20.37 23.87 -15.02
C GLN A 427 21.71 24.58 -14.82
N ALA A 428 22.05 25.53 -15.70
CA ALA A 428 23.29 26.29 -15.61
C ALA A 428 23.40 27.04 -14.27
N PHE A 429 22.31 27.67 -13.83
CA PHE A 429 22.26 28.34 -12.52
C PHE A 429 22.42 27.35 -11.38
N LEU A 430 21.64 26.26 -11.38
CA LEU A 430 21.65 25.27 -10.29
C LEU A 430 23.04 24.59 -10.17
N ILE A 431 23.65 24.20 -11.29
CA ILE A 431 24.99 23.58 -11.29
C ILE A 431 26.05 24.56 -10.76
N ARG A 432 25.97 25.83 -11.15
CA ARG A 432 26.86 26.86 -10.63
C ARG A 432 26.75 27.04 -9.11
N GLU A 433 25.50 27.13 -8.61
CA GLU A 433 25.28 27.34 -7.16
C GLU A 433 25.57 26.06 -6.36
N LEU A 434 25.31 24.88 -6.89
CA LEU A 434 25.68 23.59 -6.29
C LEU A 434 27.21 23.43 -6.18
N SER A 435 27.94 23.93 -7.15
CA SER A 435 29.42 23.90 -7.16
C SER A 435 30.04 25.00 -6.31
N SER A 436 29.30 26.03 -5.95
CA SER A 436 29.75 27.15 -5.15
C SER A 436 29.98 26.79 -3.67
N ARG A 437 31.03 27.30 -3.04
CA ARG A 437 31.26 27.16 -1.58
C ARG A 437 30.54 28.23 -0.77
N ARG A 438 30.16 29.36 -1.39
CA ARG A 438 29.37 30.38 -0.71
C ARG A 438 27.89 29.97 -0.66
N PRO A 439 27.18 30.32 0.41
CA PRO A 439 25.74 30.11 0.46
C PRO A 439 25.02 31.05 -0.53
N LEU A 440 23.92 30.57 -1.12
CA LEU A 440 23.01 31.35 -1.94
C LEU A 440 22.02 32.15 -1.07
N ILE A 441 21.50 31.52 -0.02
CA ILE A 441 20.43 32.07 0.83
C ILE A 441 21.03 33.08 1.83
N PRO A 442 20.65 34.39 1.77
CA PRO A 442 21.11 35.38 2.71
C PRO A 442 20.54 35.15 4.13
N ARG A 443 21.30 35.49 5.15
CA ARG A 443 20.90 35.31 6.56
C ARG A 443 19.78 36.25 7.01
N ASP A 444 19.70 37.43 6.40
CA ASP A 444 18.76 38.50 6.71
C ASP A 444 17.47 38.44 5.83
N TRP A 445 17.38 37.48 4.94
CA TRP A 445 16.19 37.28 4.13
C TRP A 445 15.07 36.58 4.91
N THR A 446 13.88 37.14 4.81
CA THR A 446 12.66 36.55 5.37
C THR A 446 11.80 35.96 4.23
N PRO A 447 11.71 34.64 4.11
CA PRO A 447 10.88 33.98 3.10
C PRO A 447 9.39 34.09 3.42
N SER A 448 8.55 33.86 2.41
CA SER A 448 7.11 33.60 2.59
C SER A 448 6.89 32.35 3.45
N GLU A 449 5.69 32.19 4.02
CA GLU A 449 5.34 31.02 4.86
C GLU A 449 5.54 29.69 4.09
N ASP A 450 5.14 29.64 2.83
CA ASP A 450 5.29 28.46 1.96
C ASP A 450 6.75 28.13 1.72
N THR A 451 7.58 29.12 1.39
CA THR A 451 9.03 28.95 1.19
C THR A 451 9.74 28.61 2.52
N ALA A 452 9.32 29.21 3.62
CA ALA A 452 9.84 28.87 4.94
C ALA A 452 9.62 27.40 5.29
N GLU A 453 8.44 26.84 5.00
CA GLU A 453 8.15 25.43 5.24
C GLU A 453 9.01 24.48 4.39
N VAL A 454 9.27 24.81 3.12
CA VAL A 454 10.19 24.05 2.26
C VAL A 454 11.60 24.04 2.86
N LEU A 455 12.10 25.21 3.30
CA LEU A 455 13.43 25.33 3.92
C LEU A 455 13.51 24.61 5.28
N GLU A 456 12.46 24.70 6.12
CA GLU A 456 12.40 23.96 7.38
C GLU A 456 12.37 22.44 7.16
N THR A 457 11.71 21.98 6.10
CA THR A 457 11.73 20.57 5.69
C THR A 457 13.16 20.14 5.30
N CYS A 458 13.87 20.94 4.51
CA CYS A 458 15.26 20.64 4.16
C CYS A 458 16.19 20.68 5.38
N ARG A 459 15.98 21.63 6.34
CA ARG A 459 16.72 21.68 7.62
C ARG A 459 16.42 20.46 8.50
N LEU A 460 15.16 19.98 8.51
CA LEU A 460 14.81 18.75 9.20
C LEU A 460 15.58 17.57 8.62
N VAL A 461 15.60 17.42 7.30
CA VAL A 461 16.39 16.37 6.61
C VAL A 461 17.86 16.48 7.00
N ALA A 462 18.46 17.68 6.91
CA ALA A 462 19.86 17.93 7.24
C ALA A 462 20.22 17.58 8.71
N SER A 463 19.29 17.77 9.64
CA SER A 463 19.48 17.47 11.08
C SER A 463 19.13 16.05 11.48
N THR A 464 18.55 15.26 10.57
CA THR A 464 18.17 13.87 10.80
C THR A 464 19.36 12.96 10.47
N PRO A 465 19.68 11.92 11.28
CA PRO A 465 20.73 10.98 10.96
C PRO A 465 20.54 10.32 9.59
N GLN A 466 21.65 10.09 8.88
CA GLN A 466 21.63 9.46 7.56
C GLN A 466 20.94 8.08 7.63
N GLY A 467 20.07 7.80 6.65
CA GLY A 467 19.34 6.53 6.53
C GLY A 467 18.00 6.47 7.27
N VAL A 468 17.70 7.40 8.16
CA VAL A 468 16.36 7.52 8.80
C VAL A 468 15.33 8.02 7.79
N ILE A 469 15.73 8.97 6.95
CA ILE A 469 15.00 9.41 5.75
C ILE A 469 15.74 8.78 4.56
N PRO A 470 15.20 7.74 3.92
CA PRO A 470 15.94 7.01 2.89
C PRO A 470 15.94 7.72 1.54
N VAL A 471 14.93 8.55 1.25
CA VAL A 471 14.78 9.25 -0.02
C VAL A 471 13.95 10.53 0.15
N TYR A 472 14.30 11.55 -0.62
CA TYR A 472 13.47 12.71 -0.89
C TYR A 472 12.81 12.54 -2.26
N LEU A 473 11.51 12.31 -2.31
CA LEU A 473 10.72 12.11 -3.53
C LEU A 473 10.19 13.44 -4.06
N ILE A 474 10.22 13.61 -5.37
CA ILE A 474 9.67 14.79 -6.05
C ILE A 474 8.47 14.34 -6.87
N SER A 475 7.25 14.71 -6.46
CA SER A 475 6.07 14.51 -7.28
C SER A 475 5.98 15.55 -8.40
N MET A 476 5.30 15.24 -9.49
CA MET A 476 5.18 16.07 -10.68
C MET A 476 6.55 16.47 -11.26
N SER A 477 7.53 15.56 -11.22
CA SER A 477 8.87 15.78 -11.76
C SER A 477 8.85 15.61 -13.28
N GLN A 478 9.38 16.60 -14.00
CA GLN A 478 9.36 16.62 -15.47
C GLN A 478 10.74 16.90 -16.08
N THR A 479 11.62 17.58 -15.35
CA THR A 479 12.89 18.08 -15.87
C THR A 479 14.06 17.81 -14.93
N PRO A 480 15.31 17.79 -15.43
CA PRO A 480 16.51 17.69 -14.59
C PRO A 480 16.62 18.76 -13.52
N SER A 481 16.14 19.98 -13.80
CA SER A 481 16.18 21.09 -12.84
C SER A 481 15.35 20.81 -11.58
N ASP A 482 14.29 19.99 -11.65
CA ASP A 482 13.50 19.61 -10.48
C ASP A 482 14.34 18.85 -9.44
N VAL A 483 15.19 17.94 -9.92
CA VAL A 483 16.07 17.13 -9.07
C VAL A 483 17.22 18.00 -8.52
N LEU A 484 17.85 18.81 -9.37
CA LEU A 484 18.95 19.70 -8.98
C LEU A 484 18.51 20.78 -7.98
N ALA A 485 17.25 21.25 -8.08
CA ALA A 485 16.65 22.22 -7.17
C ALA A 485 16.62 21.70 -5.74
N VAL A 486 16.18 20.45 -5.54
CA VAL A 486 16.15 19.83 -4.22
C VAL A 486 17.55 19.68 -3.64
N HIS A 487 18.53 19.25 -4.45
CA HIS A 487 19.90 19.19 -4.00
C HIS A 487 20.47 20.56 -3.58
N LEU A 488 20.13 21.64 -4.29
CA LEU A 488 20.52 22.99 -3.90
C LEU A 488 19.90 23.39 -2.56
N LEU A 489 18.59 23.18 -2.37
CA LEU A 489 17.91 23.50 -1.12
C LEU A 489 18.45 22.71 0.08
N LEU A 490 18.78 21.43 -0.11
CA LEU A 490 19.41 20.59 0.92
C LEU A 490 20.82 21.09 1.26
N LYS A 491 21.62 21.47 0.26
CA LYS A 491 22.96 22.07 0.48
C LYS A 491 22.85 23.37 1.27
N GLU A 492 21.95 24.27 0.88
CA GLU A 492 21.73 25.56 1.55
C GLU A 492 21.19 25.38 2.99
N SER A 493 20.51 24.26 3.25
CA SER A 493 20.03 23.88 4.58
C SER A 493 21.10 23.18 5.43
N GLY A 494 22.33 23.01 4.90
CA GLY A 494 23.47 22.44 5.62
C GLY A 494 23.42 20.92 5.75
N CYS A 495 22.82 20.19 4.80
CA CYS A 495 22.79 18.73 4.82
C CYS A 495 24.23 18.17 4.74
N PRO A 496 24.71 17.40 5.77
CA PRO A 496 26.09 16.97 5.85
C PRO A 496 26.41 15.71 5.03
N TYR A 497 25.38 15.10 4.42
CA TYR A 497 25.50 13.86 3.65
C TYR A 497 24.76 13.97 2.32
N HIS A 498 25.07 13.06 1.39
CA HIS A 498 24.28 12.93 0.17
C HIS A 498 22.90 12.31 0.48
N MET A 499 21.86 13.11 0.30
CA MET A 499 20.47 12.65 0.37
C MET A 499 20.04 12.10 -0.98
N PRO A 500 19.59 10.82 -1.08
CA PRO A 500 19.01 10.31 -2.31
C PRO A 500 17.76 11.10 -2.69
N VAL A 501 17.73 11.59 -3.93
CA VAL A 501 16.58 12.32 -4.48
C VAL A 501 16.00 11.48 -5.62
N GLY A 502 14.70 11.14 -5.50
CA GLY A 502 13.97 10.29 -6.44
C GLY A 502 12.90 11.09 -7.20
N PRO A 503 13.03 11.30 -8.51
CA PRO A 503 11.94 11.85 -9.30
C PRO A 503 10.79 10.83 -9.41
N LEU A 504 9.55 11.31 -9.37
CA LEU A 504 8.34 10.54 -9.65
C LEU A 504 7.77 11.03 -10.99
N PHE A 505 7.69 10.12 -11.95
CA PHE A 505 7.07 10.34 -13.25
C PHE A 505 5.63 9.82 -13.23
N GLU A 506 4.65 10.71 -13.40
CA GLU A 506 3.24 10.45 -13.08
C GLU A 506 2.34 10.31 -14.30
N THR A 507 2.44 11.20 -15.28
CA THR A 507 1.61 11.18 -16.50
C THR A 507 2.21 10.27 -17.58
N LEU A 508 1.43 9.98 -18.64
CA LEU A 508 1.94 9.21 -19.77
C LEU A 508 3.12 9.93 -20.47
N GLU A 509 3.06 11.26 -20.57
CA GLU A 509 4.15 12.06 -21.13
C GLU A 509 5.39 12.09 -20.22
N ASP A 510 5.22 12.17 -18.90
CA ASP A 510 6.33 12.10 -17.94
C ASP A 510 7.05 10.75 -18.05
N LEU A 511 6.29 9.63 -18.16
CA LEU A 511 6.85 8.29 -18.33
C LEU A 511 7.66 8.16 -19.62
N LYS A 512 7.21 8.73 -20.71
CA LYS A 512 7.91 8.79 -21.99
C LYS A 512 9.20 9.63 -21.90
N ASN A 513 9.19 10.70 -21.11
CA ASN A 513 10.31 11.60 -20.94
C ASN A 513 11.27 11.17 -19.80
N ALA A 514 10.94 10.14 -19.02
CA ALA A 514 11.72 9.72 -17.86
C ALA A 514 13.18 9.36 -18.22
N ALA A 515 13.38 8.54 -19.24
CA ALA A 515 14.72 8.13 -19.67
C ALA A 515 15.56 9.29 -20.25
N PRO A 516 15.05 10.16 -21.12
CA PRO A 516 15.72 11.41 -21.51
C PRO A 516 16.16 12.28 -20.34
N VAL A 517 15.28 12.52 -19.36
CA VAL A 517 15.57 13.31 -18.16
C VAL A 517 16.72 12.69 -17.37
N MET A 518 16.66 11.38 -17.11
CA MET A 518 17.71 10.69 -16.39
C MET A 518 19.02 10.63 -17.15
N LYS A 519 19.00 10.45 -18.46
CA LYS A 519 20.19 10.52 -19.31
C LYS A 519 20.88 11.88 -19.22
N GLN A 520 20.09 12.96 -19.25
CA GLN A 520 20.61 14.32 -19.10
C GLN A 520 21.21 14.53 -17.70
N LEU A 521 20.55 14.10 -16.63
CA LEU A 521 21.09 14.15 -15.27
C LEU A 521 22.42 13.40 -15.15
N PHE A 522 22.52 12.21 -15.73
CA PHE A 522 23.77 11.41 -15.69
C PHE A 522 24.91 12.04 -16.51
N SER A 523 24.61 12.91 -17.46
CA SER A 523 25.63 13.68 -18.21
C SER A 523 26.24 14.82 -17.39
N ILE A 524 25.58 15.25 -16.29
CA ILE A 524 26.03 16.32 -15.41
C ILE A 524 27.09 15.76 -14.45
N GLY A 525 28.36 16.16 -14.62
CA GLY A 525 29.50 15.65 -13.84
C GLY A 525 29.32 15.80 -12.34
N TRP A 526 28.76 16.93 -11.87
CA TRP A 526 28.44 17.14 -10.45
C TRP A 526 27.48 16.06 -9.94
N TYR A 527 26.37 15.83 -10.67
CA TYR A 527 25.35 14.85 -10.28
C TYR A 527 25.92 13.42 -10.23
N ARG A 528 26.66 13.03 -11.27
CA ARG A 528 27.33 11.72 -11.30
C ARG A 528 28.28 11.50 -10.12
N GLY A 529 28.96 12.55 -9.69
CA GLY A 529 29.89 12.48 -8.55
C GLY A 529 29.20 12.20 -7.22
N ILE A 530 27.97 12.67 -7.02
CA ILE A 530 27.30 12.57 -5.71
C ILE A 530 26.40 11.31 -5.56
N ILE A 531 25.83 10.75 -6.65
CA ILE A 531 24.86 9.65 -6.55
C ILE A 531 25.48 8.28 -6.20
N GLY A 532 26.80 8.16 -6.15
CA GLY A 532 27.50 6.91 -5.78
C GLY A 532 27.11 5.71 -6.65
N ASN A 533 26.85 5.95 -7.94
CA ASN A 533 26.38 4.97 -8.92
C ASN A 533 25.03 4.29 -8.56
N LYS A 534 24.17 4.94 -7.76
CA LYS A 534 22.84 4.45 -7.40
C LYS A 534 21.81 5.53 -7.68
N GLN A 535 20.68 5.13 -8.27
CA GLN A 535 19.56 6.03 -8.52
C GLN A 535 18.25 5.35 -8.20
N MET A 536 17.35 6.07 -7.54
CA MET A 536 15.96 5.67 -7.35
C MET A 536 15.08 6.52 -8.27
N VAL A 537 14.16 5.87 -8.98
CA VAL A 537 13.13 6.52 -9.80
C VAL A 537 11.79 5.92 -9.42
N MET A 538 10.81 6.77 -9.16
CA MET A 538 9.45 6.32 -8.84
C MET A 538 8.56 6.35 -10.08
N ILE A 539 7.79 5.29 -10.26
CA ILE A 539 6.81 5.14 -11.35
C ILE A 539 5.41 5.38 -10.79
N GLY A 540 4.69 6.35 -11.37
CA GLY A 540 3.30 6.65 -11.04
C GLY A 540 2.33 5.69 -11.72
N TYR A 541 1.33 5.20 -10.97
CA TYR A 541 0.31 4.25 -11.47
C TYR A 541 -1.08 4.89 -11.53
N SER A 542 -1.53 5.47 -10.41
CA SER A 542 -2.89 6.02 -10.32
C SER A 542 -3.05 7.28 -11.16
N ASP A 543 -2.05 8.16 -11.15
CA ASP A 543 -2.10 9.43 -11.89
C ASP A 543 -1.99 9.19 -13.40
N SER A 544 -1.15 8.25 -13.85
CA SER A 544 -1.09 7.86 -15.27
C SER A 544 -2.38 7.20 -15.76
N ALA A 545 -3.01 6.35 -14.95
CA ALA A 545 -4.30 5.74 -15.29
C ALA A 545 -5.43 6.77 -15.33
N LYS A 546 -5.41 7.77 -14.44
CA LYS A 546 -6.35 8.91 -14.48
C LYS A 546 -6.13 9.78 -15.72
N ASP A 547 -4.90 9.95 -16.17
CA ASP A 547 -4.53 10.75 -17.33
C ASP A 547 -4.91 10.10 -18.66
N ALA A 548 -4.59 8.82 -18.85
CA ALA A 548 -4.61 8.14 -20.14
C ALA A 548 -5.50 6.89 -20.22
N GLY A 549 -6.14 6.49 -19.11
CA GLY A 549 -6.83 5.20 -19.00
C GLY A 549 -5.85 4.05 -18.65
N ALA A 550 -6.38 2.94 -18.13
CA ALA A 550 -5.57 1.88 -17.53
C ALA A 550 -4.69 1.11 -18.53
N LEU A 551 -5.19 0.86 -19.76
CA LEU A 551 -4.45 0.10 -20.76
C LEU A 551 -3.26 0.91 -21.30
N ALA A 552 -3.49 2.17 -21.69
CA ALA A 552 -2.45 3.06 -22.18
C ALA A 552 -1.39 3.36 -21.11
N ALA A 553 -1.82 3.66 -19.89
CA ALA A 553 -0.92 3.87 -18.75
C ALA A 553 -0.06 2.63 -18.49
N GLY A 554 -0.64 1.42 -18.54
CA GLY A 554 0.08 0.17 -18.29
C GLY A 554 1.21 -0.07 -19.31
N TRP A 555 0.98 0.20 -20.59
CA TRP A 555 2.02 0.10 -21.61
C TRP A 555 3.08 1.19 -21.48
N GLY A 556 2.67 2.44 -21.18
CA GLY A 556 3.62 3.52 -20.91
C GLY A 556 4.51 3.26 -19.70
N GLN A 557 3.97 2.66 -18.64
CA GLN A 557 4.75 2.21 -17.48
C GLN A 557 5.75 1.12 -17.84
N TYR A 558 5.35 0.14 -18.67
CA TYR A 558 6.23 -0.94 -19.10
C TYR A 558 7.40 -0.41 -19.92
N THR A 559 7.12 0.35 -20.98
CA THR A 559 8.14 0.91 -21.87
C THR A 559 9.04 1.94 -21.17
N GLY A 560 8.47 2.79 -20.31
CA GLY A 560 9.25 3.74 -19.51
C GLY A 560 10.25 3.07 -18.57
N GLN A 561 9.86 1.94 -17.97
CA GLN A 561 10.78 1.14 -17.15
C GLN A 561 11.91 0.51 -17.99
N GLU A 562 11.59 -0.08 -19.16
CA GLU A 562 12.61 -0.64 -20.06
C GLU A 562 13.66 0.42 -20.46
N GLU A 563 13.21 1.61 -20.85
CA GLU A 563 14.09 2.70 -21.26
C GLU A 563 14.94 3.22 -20.08
N LEU A 564 14.36 3.32 -18.88
CA LEU A 564 15.09 3.70 -17.66
C LEU A 564 16.17 2.67 -17.31
N ILE A 565 15.86 1.37 -17.39
CA ILE A 565 16.83 0.29 -17.16
C ILE A 565 18.01 0.45 -18.12
N LYS A 566 17.73 0.59 -19.42
CA LYS A 566 18.75 0.76 -20.47
C LYS A 566 19.65 1.98 -20.22
N VAL A 567 19.06 3.13 -19.93
CA VAL A 567 19.82 4.37 -19.68
C VAL A 567 20.70 4.26 -18.43
N CYS A 568 20.21 3.60 -17.39
CA CYS A 568 21.00 3.36 -16.17
C CYS A 568 22.13 2.37 -16.40
N GLU A 569 21.91 1.30 -17.16
CA GLU A 569 22.94 0.33 -17.55
C GLU A 569 24.03 0.99 -18.40
N GLU A 570 23.66 1.77 -19.42
CA GLU A 570 24.59 2.54 -20.26
C GLU A 570 25.45 3.52 -19.42
N ALA A 571 24.85 4.09 -18.36
CA ALA A 571 25.54 5.00 -17.45
C ALA A 571 26.32 4.29 -16.33
N GLY A 572 26.23 2.96 -16.18
CA GLY A 572 26.82 2.21 -15.06
C GLY A 572 26.21 2.62 -13.71
N VAL A 573 24.89 2.87 -13.66
CA VAL A 573 24.13 3.26 -12.47
C VAL A 573 23.19 2.13 -12.08
N LYS A 574 23.26 1.68 -10.83
CA LYS A 574 22.29 0.73 -10.27
C LYS A 574 20.94 1.43 -10.06
N LEU A 575 19.95 1.04 -10.82
CA LEU A 575 18.59 1.57 -10.73
C LEU A 575 17.78 0.82 -9.66
N THR A 576 17.08 1.56 -8.80
CA THR A 576 16.00 1.03 -7.97
C THR A 576 14.70 1.66 -8.45
N LEU A 577 13.80 0.84 -9.00
CA LEU A 577 12.45 1.28 -9.36
C LEU A 577 11.57 1.26 -8.12
N PHE A 578 10.96 2.40 -7.82
CA PHE A 578 9.98 2.52 -6.75
C PHE A 578 8.57 2.48 -7.36
N HIS A 579 7.85 1.40 -7.08
CA HIS A 579 6.52 1.18 -7.61
C HIS A 579 5.46 1.83 -6.72
N GLY A 580 4.95 2.97 -7.16
CA GLY A 580 3.79 3.63 -6.56
C GLY A 580 2.50 2.92 -6.96
N ARG A 581 2.32 1.67 -6.57
CA ARG A 581 1.16 0.86 -6.95
C ARG A 581 -0.12 1.41 -6.32
N GLY A 582 -0.75 2.31 -7.03
CA GLY A 582 -2.13 2.69 -6.82
C GLY A 582 -3.03 1.92 -7.78
N GLY A 583 -4.08 1.27 -7.26
CA GLY A 583 -5.18 0.75 -8.06
C GLY A 583 -5.05 -0.71 -8.44
N THR A 584 -4.53 -1.22 -9.43
CA THR A 584 -4.89 -2.50 -10.03
C THR A 584 -3.95 -3.67 -9.79
N ILE A 585 -2.68 -3.44 -9.48
CA ILE A 585 -1.71 -4.50 -9.27
C ILE A 585 -1.35 -4.60 -7.78
N GLY A 586 -2.06 -5.41 -7.03
CA GLY A 586 -1.89 -5.57 -5.58
C GLY A 586 -2.98 -4.89 -4.76
N ARG A 587 -3.95 -4.25 -5.42
CA ARG A 587 -5.26 -3.89 -4.88
C ARG A 587 -6.31 -4.80 -5.50
N GLY A 588 -7.27 -5.26 -4.72
CA GLY A 588 -8.42 -5.96 -5.24
C GLY A 588 -8.24 -7.44 -5.59
N GLY A 589 -7.17 -8.10 -5.15
CA GLY A 589 -7.07 -9.56 -5.15
C GLY A 589 -6.27 -10.20 -6.29
N GLY A 590 -5.61 -9.44 -7.17
CA GLY A 590 -4.66 -10.02 -8.12
C GLY A 590 -3.40 -10.55 -7.41
N PRO A 591 -2.85 -11.73 -7.80
CA PRO A 591 -1.67 -12.30 -7.17
C PRO A 591 -0.46 -11.36 -7.30
N ALA A 592 0.18 -11.03 -6.19
CA ALA A 592 1.35 -10.14 -6.18
C ALA A 592 2.53 -10.73 -7.00
N LYS A 593 2.66 -12.06 -7.03
CA LYS A 593 3.64 -12.79 -7.84
C LYS A 593 3.45 -12.49 -9.33
N THR A 594 2.27 -12.74 -9.87
CA THR A 594 1.94 -12.51 -11.29
C THR A 594 2.17 -11.06 -11.69
N ALA A 595 1.78 -10.13 -10.82
CA ALA A 595 1.96 -8.70 -11.05
C ALA A 595 3.43 -8.28 -11.11
N LEU A 596 4.29 -8.85 -10.26
CA LEU A 596 5.74 -8.59 -10.27
C LEU A 596 6.42 -9.26 -11.46
N TYR A 597 6.04 -10.49 -11.79
CA TYR A 597 6.57 -11.23 -12.91
C TYR A 597 6.14 -10.66 -14.29
N SER A 598 5.09 -9.82 -14.31
CA SER A 598 4.64 -9.11 -15.51
C SER A 598 5.42 -7.82 -15.82
N GLN A 599 6.39 -7.43 -14.97
CA GLN A 599 7.22 -6.26 -15.23
C GLN A 599 8.32 -6.55 -16.26
N PRO A 600 8.93 -5.52 -16.86
CA PRO A 600 10.04 -5.72 -17.81
C PRO A 600 11.21 -6.49 -17.17
N PRO A 601 11.92 -7.33 -17.94
CA PRO A 601 13.16 -7.94 -17.49
C PRO A 601 14.14 -6.90 -16.92
N GLY A 602 14.80 -7.22 -15.80
CA GLY A 602 15.75 -6.32 -15.14
C GLY A 602 15.12 -5.29 -14.19
N SER A 603 13.80 -5.13 -14.18
CA SER A 603 13.11 -4.12 -13.34
C SER A 603 13.29 -4.32 -11.83
N LEU A 604 13.63 -5.54 -11.38
CA LEU A 604 13.85 -5.91 -9.98
C LEU A 604 15.32 -6.14 -9.60
N HIS A 605 16.30 -5.90 -10.51
CA HIS A 605 17.73 -6.03 -10.20
C HIS A 605 18.21 -5.09 -9.08
N GLY A 606 17.56 -3.94 -8.90
CA GLY A 606 17.83 -3.00 -7.80
C GLY A 606 17.12 -3.33 -6.48
N GLY A 607 16.41 -4.47 -6.42
CA GLY A 607 15.50 -4.83 -5.34
C GLY A 607 14.07 -4.33 -5.59
N LEU A 608 13.14 -4.78 -4.77
CA LEU A 608 11.74 -4.35 -4.80
C LEU A 608 11.52 -3.20 -3.80
N ARG A 609 11.09 -2.04 -4.28
CA ARG A 609 10.52 -0.99 -3.45
C ARG A 609 9.10 -0.69 -3.91
N VAL A 610 8.13 -0.88 -3.01
CA VAL A 610 6.71 -0.79 -3.39
C VAL A 610 5.86 -0.21 -2.26
N THR A 611 4.91 0.66 -2.61
CA THR A 611 3.91 1.13 -1.64
C THR A 611 2.92 0.02 -1.31
N VAL A 612 2.63 -0.12 -0.01
CA VAL A 612 1.53 -0.93 0.51
C VAL A 612 0.50 0.02 1.09
N GLN A 613 -0.69 0.03 0.50
CA GLN A 613 -1.72 0.98 0.91
C GLN A 613 -2.50 0.49 2.13
N GLY A 614 -3.02 1.45 2.93
CA GLY A 614 -3.59 1.23 4.24
C GLY A 614 -4.56 0.06 4.33
N GLU A 615 -5.54 -0.02 3.43
CA GLU A 615 -6.50 -1.14 3.38
C GLU A 615 -5.85 -2.50 3.14
N MET A 616 -4.76 -2.53 2.33
CA MET A 616 -4.02 -3.75 2.02
C MET A 616 -2.99 -4.11 3.09
N ILE A 617 -2.55 -3.15 3.91
CA ILE A 617 -1.62 -3.39 5.02
C ILE A 617 -2.21 -4.46 5.94
N ARG A 618 -3.46 -4.28 6.36
CA ARG A 618 -4.13 -5.24 7.23
C ARG A 618 -4.33 -6.60 6.53
N PHE A 619 -4.76 -6.59 5.28
CA PHE A 619 -4.98 -7.81 4.51
C PHE A 619 -3.70 -8.64 4.35
N LYS A 620 -2.57 -7.98 4.05
CA LYS A 620 -1.28 -8.63 3.80
C LYS A 620 -0.51 -8.95 5.08
N PHE A 621 -0.59 -8.08 6.09
CA PHE A 621 0.29 -8.10 7.25
C PHE A 621 -0.43 -8.07 8.60
N GLY A 622 -1.76 -8.06 8.64
CA GLY A 622 -2.52 -7.95 9.89
C GLY A 622 -2.39 -9.14 10.83
N GLN A 623 -1.95 -10.29 10.33
CA GLN A 623 -1.71 -11.50 11.09
C GLN A 623 -0.36 -12.11 10.71
N LYS A 624 0.29 -12.82 11.64
CA LYS A 624 1.60 -13.46 11.42
C LYS A 624 1.58 -14.40 10.22
N GLY A 625 0.55 -15.24 10.07
CA GLY A 625 0.43 -16.19 8.96
C GLY A 625 0.30 -15.50 7.59
N THR A 626 -0.55 -14.47 7.48
CA THR A 626 -0.69 -13.68 6.23
C THR A 626 0.60 -12.92 5.90
N ALA A 627 1.30 -12.42 6.92
CA ALA A 627 2.58 -11.75 6.74
C ALA A 627 3.65 -12.71 6.19
N LEU A 628 3.80 -13.90 6.77
CA LEU A 628 4.71 -14.94 6.28
C LEU A 628 4.42 -15.29 4.81
N ARG A 629 3.15 -15.53 4.48
CA ARG A 629 2.72 -15.84 3.11
C ARG A 629 3.03 -14.71 2.14
N THR A 630 2.78 -13.47 2.54
CA THR A 630 3.03 -12.30 1.70
C THR A 630 4.53 -12.11 1.43
N LEU A 631 5.38 -12.29 2.46
CA LEU A 631 6.83 -12.19 2.32
C LEU A 631 7.38 -13.30 1.41
N ASP A 632 6.83 -14.53 1.52
CA ASP A 632 7.19 -15.65 0.64
C ASP A 632 6.84 -15.38 -0.82
N LEU A 633 5.65 -14.86 -1.10
CA LEU A 633 5.25 -14.47 -2.45
C LEU A 633 6.16 -13.40 -3.06
N TYR A 634 6.60 -12.43 -2.25
CA TYR A 634 7.56 -11.43 -2.72
C TYR A 634 8.95 -12.02 -2.98
N LEU A 635 9.42 -12.89 -2.08
CA LEU A 635 10.68 -13.63 -2.27
C LEU A 635 10.65 -14.41 -3.59
N GLU A 636 9.63 -15.24 -3.77
CA GLU A 636 9.44 -16.06 -4.98
C GLU A 636 9.41 -15.19 -6.24
N ALA A 637 8.62 -14.10 -6.24
CA ALA A 637 8.49 -13.23 -7.40
C ALA A 637 9.80 -12.53 -7.78
N ILE A 638 10.58 -12.06 -6.79
CA ILE A 638 11.85 -11.38 -7.03
C ILE A 638 12.90 -12.36 -7.58
N LEU A 639 13.00 -13.55 -6.97
CA LEU A 639 13.96 -14.55 -7.42
C LEU A 639 13.64 -15.06 -8.83
N LEU A 640 12.36 -15.33 -9.14
CA LEU A 640 11.93 -15.70 -10.49
C LEU A 640 12.22 -14.58 -11.50
N ALA A 641 11.86 -13.35 -11.21
CA ALA A 641 12.06 -12.24 -12.13
C ALA A 641 13.56 -11.96 -12.43
N ASN A 642 14.45 -12.25 -11.47
CA ASN A 642 15.89 -12.04 -11.62
C ASN A 642 16.62 -13.25 -12.24
N LEU A 643 16.22 -14.48 -11.94
CA LEU A 643 16.89 -15.71 -12.39
C LEU A 643 16.24 -16.33 -13.63
N LEU A 644 14.94 -16.20 -13.77
CA LEU A 644 14.13 -16.64 -14.90
C LEU A 644 13.26 -15.50 -15.40
N PRO A 645 13.84 -14.44 -15.98
CA PRO A 645 13.09 -13.26 -16.37
C PRO A 645 11.98 -13.59 -17.38
N PRO A 646 10.86 -12.85 -17.36
CA PRO A 646 9.80 -13.03 -18.34
C PRO A 646 10.32 -12.76 -19.77
N PRO A 647 9.65 -13.31 -20.79
CA PRO A 647 10.08 -13.13 -22.17
C PRO A 647 10.03 -11.65 -22.58
N THR A 648 11.05 -11.20 -23.31
CA THR A 648 11.05 -9.88 -23.95
C THR A 648 9.97 -9.86 -25.04
N PRO A 649 9.13 -8.81 -25.11
CA PRO A 649 8.06 -8.74 -26.11
C PRO A 649 8.60 -8.73 -27.54
N LYS A 650 7.96 -9.50 -28.43
CA LYS A 650 8.25 -9.57 -29.88
C LYS A 650 7.96 -8.20 -30.53
N THR A 651 8.56 -7.94 -31.67
CA THR A 651 8.36 -6.67 -32.41
C THR A 651 6.88 -6.45 -32.77
N GLU A 652 6.20 -7.53 -33.18
CA GLU A 652 4.78 -7.48 -33.53
C GLU A 652 3.90 -7.18 -32.32
N TRP A 653 4.26 -7.71 -31.13
CA TRP A 653 3.56 -7.42 -29.87
C TRP A 653 3.74 -5.97 -29.45
N ARG A 654 4.93 -5.40 -29.67
CA ARG A 654 5.18 -3.97 -29.40
C ARG A 654 4.35 -3.09 -30.31
N ALA A 655 4.34 -3.40 -31.60
CA ALA A 655 3.58 -2.60 -32.58
C ALA A 655 2.09 -2.57 -32.25
N ILE A 656 1.48 -3.72 -31.94
CA ILE A 656 0.06 -3.75 -31.59
C ILE A 656 -0.20 -3.04 -30.24
N MET A 657 0.70 -3.15 -29.26
CA MET A 657 0.56 -2.44 -27.99
C MET A 657 0.66 -0.93 -28.16
N ASP A 658 1.49 -0.42 -29.06
CA ASP A 658 1.56 1.01 -29.38
C ASP A 658 0.25 1.49 -30.02
N GLU A 659 -0.33 0.72 -30.97
CA GLU A 659 -1.64 1.00 -31.56
C GLU A 659 -2.75 1.00 -30.49
N LEU A 660 -2.74 0.00 -29.58
CA LEU A 660 -3.71 -0.10 -28.50
C LEU A 660 -3.58 1.05 -27.49
N ARG A 661 -2.34 1.45 -27.14
CA ARG A 661 -2.08 2.60 -26.27
C ARG A 661 -2.70 3.87 -26.85
N ASP A 662 -2.37 4.18 -28.11
CA ASP A 662 -2.80 5.43 -28.75
C ASP A 662 -4.32 5.47 -28.94
N SER A 663 -4.91 4.35 -29.36
CA SER A 663 -6.36 4.20 -29.53
C SER A 663 -7.10 4.30 -28.18
N SER A 664 -6.68 3.53 -27.17
CA SER A 664 -7.34 3.53 -25.86
C SER A 664 -7.21 4.86 -25.12
N CYS A 665 -6.04 5.51 -25.21
CA CYS A 665 -5.82 6.85 -24.64
C CYS A 665 -6.77 7.87 -25.28
N LYS A 666 -6.87 7.89 -26.59
CA LYS A 666 -7.78 8.80 -27.31
C LYS A 666 -9.23 8.57 -26.91
N LEU A 667 -9.70 7.33 -26.94
CA LEU A 667 -11.06 6.95 -26.54
C LEU A 667 -11.38 7.37 -25.10
N TYR A 668 -10.46 7.18 -24.18
CA TYR A 668 -10.58 7.63 -22.79
C TYR A 668 -10.67 9.17 -22.71
N GLN A 669 -9.76 9.89 -23.34
CA GLN A 669 -9.69 11.35 -23.29
C GLN A 669 -10.87 12.02 -23.98
N ASP A 670 -11.37 11.47 -25.09
CA ASP A 670 -12.55 11.97 -25.78
C ASP A 670 -13.79 11.97 -24.88
N VAL A 671 -13.94 10.98 -24.01
CA VAL A 671 -15.03 10.92 -23.02
C VAL A 671 -14.76 11.84 -21.84
N VAL A 672 -13.59 11.71 -21.20
CA VAL A 672 -13.30 12.31 -19.89
C VAL A 672 -12.99 13.80 -19.98
N ARG A 673 -12.33 14.24 -21.07
CA ARG A 673 -11.93 15.64 -21.30
C ARG A 673 -12.64 16.28 -22.48
N GLY A 674 -13.00 15.49 -23.49
CA GLY A 674 -13.64 15.99 -24.72
C GLY A 674 -15.14 16.30 -24.55
N ASN A 675 -15.80 15.71 -23.56
CA ASN A 675 -17.23 15.93 -23.33
C ASN A 675 -17.45 16.98 -22.22
N ALA A 676 -18.15 18.07 -22.57
CA ALA A 676 -18.40 19.19 -21.65
C ALA A 676 -19.30 18.82 -20.47
N ASP A 677 -20.19 17.82 -20.62
CA ASP A 677 -21.14 17.40 -19.60
C ASP A 677 -20.53 16.38 -18.62
N PHE A 678 -19.34 15.85 -18.94
CA PHE A 678 -18.74 14.74 -18.19
C PHE A 678 -18.49 15.06 -16.72
N ILE A 679 -17.97 16.25 -16.40
CA ILE A 679 -17.72 16.66 -15.00
C ILE A 679 -19.03 16.78 -14.22
N SER A 680 -20.07 17.33 -14.86
CA SER A 680 -21.40 17.45 -14.23
C SER A 680 -22.01 16.07 -14.00
N TYR A 681 -21.87 15.16 -14.96
CA TYR A 681 -22.28 13.77 -14.79
C TYR A 681 -21.54 13.08 -13.64
N PHE A 682 -20.21 13.19 -13.61
CA PHE A 682 -19.39 12.60 -12.54
C PHE A 682 -19.80 13.08 -11.15
N ASP A 683 -20.03 14.39 -10.98
CA ASP A 683 -20.42 14.96 -9.68
C ASP A 683 -21.83 14.49 -9.25
N GLN A 684 -22.74 14.27 -10.20
CA GLN A 684 -24.09 13.79 -9.92
C GLN A 684 -24.17 12.28 -9.75
N ALA A 685 -23.48 11.51 -10.60
CA ALA A 685 -23.53 10.05 -10.63
C ALA A 685 -22.69 9.37 -9.53
N THR A 686 -21.85 10.12 -8.81
CA THR A 686 -20.94 9.59 -7.78
C THR A 686 -21.03 10.39 -6.48
N PRO A 687 -20.57 9.83 -5.33
CA PRO A 687 -20.55 10.54 -4.06
C PRO A 687 -19.30 11.45 -3.88
N ILE A 688 -18.67 11.96 -4.95
CA ILE A 688 -17.41 12.73 -4.86
C ILE A 688 -17.54 13.98 -3.96
N SER A 689 -18.67 14.66 -4.02
CA SER A 689 -18.92 15.87 -3.22
C SER A 689 -19.08 15.51 -1.75
N GLU A 690 -19.74 14.41 -1.43
CA GLU A 690 -19.92 13.88 -0.09
C GLU A 690 -18.62 13.31 0.46
N LEU A 691 -17.83 12.60 -0.35
CA LEU A 691 -16.51 12.11 0.02
C LEU A 691 -15.57 13.21 0.53
N SER A 692 -15.66 14.42 -0.04
CA SER A 692 -14.83 15.55 0.39
C SER A 692 -15.13 16.05 1.80
N LYS A 693 -16.34 15.79 2.31
CA LYS A 693 -16.81 16.18 3.66
C LYS A 693 -16.49 15.14 4.72
N LEU A 694 -16.19 13.89 4.30
CA LEU A 694 -15.95 12.79 5.22
C LEU A 694 -14.60 12.89 5.93
N PRO A 695 -14.46 12.36 7.15
CA PRO A 695 -13.19 12.30 7.89
C PRO A 695 -12.26 11.18 7.35
N ILE A 696 -12.04 11.16 6.02
CA ILE A 696 -11.35 10.10 5.28
C ILE A 696 -9.84 10.39 5.16
N GLY A 697 -9.14 10.73 6.20
CA GLY A 697 -7.72 11.02 6.17
C GLY A 697 -7.38 12.49 6.31
N SER A 698 -6.12 12.78 6.59
CA SER A 698 -5.61 14.13 6.83
C SER A 698 -5.54 14.99 5.56
N ARG A 699 -5.52 14.33 4.39
CA ARG A 699 -5.28 14.95 3.08
C ARG A 699 -6.57 15.52 2.45
N PRO A 700 -6.58 16.73 1.85
CA PRO A 700 -7.72 17.26 1.11
C PRO A 700 -8.03 16.42 -0.15
N ALA A 701 -9.31 16.25 -0.50
CA ALA A 701 -9.73 15.49 -1.69
C ALA A 701 -9.41 16.17 -3.02
N LYS A 702 -9.28 17.50 -3.05
CA LYS A 702 -8.97 18.31 -4.25
C LYS A 702 -7.65 19.05 -4.08
N ARG A 703 -6.86 19.14 -5.17
CA ARG A 703 -5.62 19.95 -5.23
C ARG A 703 -5.93 21.46 -5.38
N ARG A 704 -6.96 21.80 -6.16
CA ARG A 704 -7.38 23.18 -6.50
C ARG A 704 -8.90 23.30 -6.45
N ALA A 705 -9.42 24.51 -6.30
CA ALA A 705 -10.86 24.79 -6.26
C ALA A 705 -11.60 24.66 -7.58
N ALA A 706 -10.88 24.59 -8.72
CA ALA A 706 -11.49 24.51 -10.06
C ALA A 706 -12.20 23.16 -10.29
N PRO A 707 -13.41 23.14 -10.87
CA PRO A 707 -14.14 21.90 -11.17
C PRO A 707 -13.64 21.26 -12.47
N THR A 708 -12.41 20.74 -12.48
CA THR A 708 -11.82 20.03 -13.62
C THR A 708 -11.30 18.66 -13.19
N VAL A 709 -11.19 17.70 -14.11
CA VAL A 709 -10.60 16.38 -13.83
C VAL A 709 -9.18 16.52 -13.31
N ASP A 710 -8.40 17.48 -13.81
CA ASP A 710 -7.01 17.71 -13.39
C ASP A 710 -6.90 18.22 -11.95
N SER A 711 -7.93 18.90 -11.43
CA SER A 711 -7.98 19.35 -10.03
C SER A 711 -8.25 18.22 -9.03
N LEU A 712 -8.79 17.07 -9.50
CA LEU A 712 -9.08 15.92 -8.67
C LEU A 712 -7.83 15.10 -8.44
N ARG A 713 -7.72 14.50 -7.26
CA ARG A 713 -6.69 13.50 -6.95
C ARG A 713 -7.08 12.15 -7.51
N ALA A 714 -6.09 11.34 -7.89
CA ALA A 714 -6.33 10.04 -8.49
C ALA A 714 -7.11 9.09 -7.57
N ILE A 715 -6.81 9.07 -6.26
CA ILE A 715 -7.50 8.17 -5.31
C ILE A 715 -8.99 8.53 -5.16
N PRO A 716 -9.40 9.77 -4.83
CA PRO A 716 -10.81 10.15 -4.80
C PRO A 716 -11.52 9.93 -6.14
N TRP A 717 -10.84 10.15 -7.27
CA TRP A 717 -11.35 9.88 -8.61
C TRP A 717 -11.74 8.42 -8.79
N ILE A 718 -10.78 7.49 -8.60
CA ILE A 718 -11.02 6.06 -8.80
C ILE A 718 -12.02 5.54 -7.75
N PHE A 719 -11.90 5.99 -6.50
CA PHE A 719 -12.76 5.60 -5.41
C PHE A 719 -14.24 5.96 -5.64
N SER A 720 -14.51 7.15 -6.17
CA SER A 720 -15.89 7.58 -6.48
C SER A 720 -16.56 6.69 -7.52
N TRP A 721 -15.82 6.27 -8.56
CA TRP A 721 -16.32 5.36 -9.58
C TRP A 721 -16.52 3.91 -9.09
N SER A 722 -15.84 3.51 -8.03
CA SER A 722 -16.08 2.21 -7.41
C SER A 722 -17.39 2.17 -6.63
N GLN A 723 -17.86 3.32 -6.13
CA GLN A 723 -19.10 3.43 -5.36
C GLN A 723 -20.35 3.19 -6.22
N ASN A 724 -20.40 3.73 -7.41
CA ASN A 724 -21.54 3.50 -8.34
C ASN A 724 -21.36 2.24 -9.21
N ARG A 725 -20.36 1.41 -8.94
CA ARG A 725 -20.08 0.13 -9.60
C ARG A 725 -19.76 0.22 -11.10
N LEU A 726 -19.48 1.42 -11.63
CA LEU A 726 -19.06 1.59 -13.03
C LEU A 726 -17.55 1.39 -13.22
N MET A 727 -16.75 1.67 -12.19
CA MET A 727 -15.28 1.52 -12.20
C MET A 727 -14.58 2.08 -13.43
N LEU A 728 -15.11 3.17 -13.96
CA LEU A 728 -14.80 3.73 -15.27
C LEU A 728 -13.31 3.85 -15.61
N PRO A 729 -12.42 4.41 -14.73
CA PRO A 729 -11.02 4.63 -15.07
C PRO A 729 -10.22 3.35 -15.35
N SER A 730 -10.72 2.22 -14.89
CA SER A 730 -10.01 0.95 -14.96
C SER A 730 -10.20 0.20 -16.28
N TRP A 731 -11.20 0.58 -17.09
CA TRP A 731 -11.53 -0.14 -18.32
C TRP A 731 -11.85 0.76 -19.52
N LEU A 732 -12.28 2.01 -19.32
CA LEU A 732 -12.74 2.87 -20.41
C LEU A 732 -11.67 3.00 -21.49
N GLY A 733 -12.08 2.73 -22.75
CA GLY A 733 -11.23 2.76 -23.93
C GLY A 733 -10.43 1.49 -24.19
N ALA A 734 -10.29 0.58 -23.21
CA ALA A 734 -9.50 -0.62 -23.38
C ALA A 734 -10.18 -1.67 -24.28
N GLY A 735 -11.43 -2.02 -23.98
CA GLY A 735 -12.15 -3.03 -24.75
C GLY A 735 -12.44 -2.59 -26.18
N GLU A 736 -12.79 -1.31 -26.37
CA GLU A 736 -12.99 -0.77 -27.73
C GLU A 736 -11.70 -0.77 -28.56
N ALA A 737 -10.54 -0.46 -27.96
CA ALA A 737 -9.25 -0.53 -28.65
C ALA A 737 -8.92 -1.98 -29.04
N LEU A 738 -9.14 -2.94 -28.13
CA LEU A 738 -8.97 -4.38 -28.39
C LEU A 738 -9.93 -4.87 -29.48
N GLN A 739 -11.21 -4.45 -29.43
CA GLN A 739 -12.18 -4.81 -30.46
C GLN A 739 -11.76 -4.26 -31.84
N GLY A 740 -11.26 -3.02 -31.90
CA GLY A 740 -10.71 -2.45 -33.12
C GLY A 740 -9.55 -3.27 -33.71
N ALA A 741 -8.69 -3.82 -32.86
CA ALA A 741 -7.64 -4.74 -33.30
C ALA A 741 -8.21 -6.07 -33.81
N ILE A 742 -9.25 -6.62 -33.16
CA ILE A 742 -9.95 -7.84 -33.62
C ILE A 742 -10.59 -7.62 -34.98
N ASP A 743 -11.29 -6.50 -35.16
CA ASP A 743 -11.94 -6.13 -36.41
C ASP A 743 -10.95 -5.98 -37.57
N ASN A 744 -9.70 -5.63 -37.26
CA ASN A 744 -8.57 -5.57 -38.19
C ASN A 744 -7.86 -6.95 -38.36
N GLY A 745 -8.46 -8.04 -37.91
CA GLY A 745 -7.94 -9.41 -38.08
C GLY A 745 -6.76 -9.77 -37.18
N LYS A 746 -6.55 -9.06 -36.06
CA LYS A 746 -5.42 -9.28 -35.14
C LYS A 746 -5.75 -10.23 -33.99
N LEU A 747 -6.94 -10.84 -33.94
CA LEU A 747 -7.31 -11.77 -32.86
C LEU A 747 -6.28 -12.88 -32.63
N PRO A 748 -5.75 -13.58 -33.64
CA PRO A 748 -4.73 -14.62 -33.39
C PRO A 748 -3.46 -14.09 -32.72
N LEU A 749 -3.07 -12.83 -32.98
CA LEU A 749 -1.92 -12.20 -32.34
C LEU A 749 -2.22 -11.85 -30.87
N LEU A 750 -3.42 -11.38 -30.55
CA LEU A 750 -3.84 -11.10 -29.18
C LEU A 750 -3.94 -12.39 -28.34
N GLU A 751 -4.41 -13.49 -28.92
CA GLU A 751 -4.44 -14.82 -28.30
C GLU A 751 -3.03 -15.35 -28.03
N GLU A 752 -2.11 -15.18 -28.97
CA GLU A 752 -0.70 -15.52 -28.79
C GLU A 752 -0.09 -14.72 -27.64
N MET A 753 -0.31 -13.39 -27.61
CA MET A 753 0.17 -12.52 -26.54
C MET A 753 -0.42 -12.91 -25.18
N TYR A 754 -1.69 -13.27 -25.11
CA TYR A 754 -2.33 -13.72 -23.88
C TYR A 754 -1.70 -15.01 -23.35
N ARG A 755 -1.42 -15.96 -24.24
CA ARG A 755 -0.80 -17.24 -23.90
C ARG A 755 0.67 -17.11 -23.50
N GLU A 756 1.46 -16.31 -24.22
CA GLU A 756 2.93 -16.33 -24.14
C GLU A 756 3.55 -15.17 -23.37
N TRP A 757 2.84 -14.05 -23.18
CA TRP A 757 3.39 -12.85 -22.56
C TRP A 757 2.73 -12.50 -21.22
N PRO A 758 3.41 -12.70 -20.10
CA PRO A 758 2.86 -12.46 -18.75
C PRO A 758 2.31 -11.04 -18.56
N PHE A 759 2.93 -10.01 -19.15
CA PHE A 759 2.42 -8.64 -19.08
C PHE A 759 1.02 -8.53 -19.70
N PHE A 760 0.83 -9.01 -20.93
CA PHE A 760 -0.46 -8.88 -21.62
C PHE A 760 -1.53 -9.73 -20.93
N ARG A 761 -1.20 -10.97 -20.55
CA ARG A 761 -2.10 -11.84 -19.78
C ARG A 761 -2.58 -11.13 -18.51
N THR A 762 -1.66 -10.54 -17.73
CA THR A 762 -2.01 -9.80 -16.51
C THR A 762 -2.94 -8.63 -16.81
N ARG A 763 -2.74 -7.89 -17.92
CA ARG A 763 -3.64 -6.78 -18.29
C ARG A 763 -5.05 -7.26 -18.60
N ILE A 764 -5.20 -8.35 -19.35
CA ILE A 764 -6.49 -8.95 -19.67
C ILE A 764 -7.18 -9.47 -18.40
N SER A 765 -6.49 -10.25 -17.55
CA SER A 765 -7.06 -10.75 -16.29
C SER A 765 -7.49 -9.65 -15.34
N MET A 766 -6.79 -8.51 -15.36
CA MET A 766 -7.21 -7.33 -14.57
C MET A 766 -8.49 -6.69 -15.11
N LEU A 767 -8.65 -6.62 -16.43
CA LEU A 767 -9.89 -6.14 -17.04
C LEU A 767 -11.04 -7.09 -16.70
N GLU A 768 -10.85 -8.41 -16.80
CA GLU A 768 -11.85 -9.40 -16.37
C GLU A 768 -12.31 -9.18 -14.93
N MET A 769 -11.37 -8.98 -14.01
CA MET A 769 -11.67 -8.71 -12.60
C MET A 769 -12.47 -7.42 -12.42
N VAL A 770 -12.14 -6.37 -13.18
CA VAL A 770 -12.87 -5.10 -13.12
C VAL A 770 -14.29 -5.28 -13.65
N TYR A 771 -14.47 -5.98 -14.77
CA TYR A 771 -15.79 -6.24 -15.33
C TYR A 771 -16.62 -7.13 -14.40
N ALA A 772 -16.05 -8.14 -13.78
CA ALA A 772 -16.73 -8.99 -12.79
C ALA A 772 -17.20 -8.22 -11.53
N LYS A 773 -16.55 -7.11 -11.21
CA LYS A 773 -16.91 -6.22 -10.10
C LYS A 773 -17.80 -5.05 -10.53
N SER A 774 -17.87 -4.74 -11.80
CA SER A 774 -18.77 -3.72 -12.35
C SER A 774 -20.22 -4.22 -12.37
N GLU A 775 -21.18 -3.31 -12.25
CA GLU A 775 -22.61 -3.66 -12.24
C GLU A 775 -23.42 -2.58 -12.97
N ALA A 776 -23.76 -2.84 -14.23
CA ALA A 776 -24.43 -1.89 -15.10
C ALA A 776 -25.82 -1.49 -14.59
N SER A 777 -26.56 -2.41 -13.97
CA SER A 777 -27.90 -2.17 -13.39
C SER A 777 -27.84 -1.19 -12.22
N ILE A 778 -26.81 -1.30 -11.36
CA ILE A 778 -26.56 -0.37 -10.25
C ILE A 778 -26.18 1.02 -10.78
N ALA A 779 -25.26 1.10 -11.75
CA ALA A 779 -24.92 2.37 -12.37
C ALA A 779 -26.13 3.07 -13.00
N ALA A 780 -27.05 2.29 -13.64
CA ALA A 780 -28.31 2.80 -14.15
C ALA A 780 -29.21 3.37 -13.03
N ALA A 781 -29.26 2.72 -11.88
CA ALA A 781 -30.03 3.18 -10.72
C ALA A 781 -29.51 4.53 -10.18
N TYR A 782 -28.17 4.70 -10.07
CA TYR A 782 -27.59 6.00 -9.72
C TYR A 782 -27.97 7.09 -10.74
N ASP A 783 -27.88 6.79 -12.05
CA ASP A 783 -28.25 7.72 -13.10
C ASP A 783 -29.73 8.13 -13.00
N GLN A 784 -30.61 7.17 -12.84
CA GLN A 784 -32.04 7.42 -12.81
C GLN A 784 -32.46 8.29 -11.63
N ARG A 785 -31.88 8.12 -10.47
CA ARG A 785 -32.24 8.80 -9.24
C ARG A 785 -31.51 10.12 -9.01
N LEU A 786 -30.25 10.23 -9.46
CA LEU A 786 -29.36 11.32 -9.06
C LEU A 786 -28.94 12.23 -10.21
N VAL A 787 -28.96 11.71 -11.46
CA VAL A 787 -28.45 12.46 -12.63
C VAL A 787 -29.58 13.18 -13.35
N ALA A 788 -29.33 14.42 -13.74
CA ALA A 788 -30.27 15.23 -14.54
C ALA A 788 -30.56 14.54 -15.88
N PRO A 789 -31.81 14.51 -16.34
CA PRO A 789 -32.21 13.79 -17.57
C PRO A 789 -31.37 14.12 -18.79
N GLU A 790 -30.96 15.39 -18.92
CA GLU A 790 -30.25 15.92 -20.09
C GLU A 790 -28.86 15.31 -20.29
N ILE A 791 -28.22 14.82 -19.22
CA ILE A 791 -26.86 14.27 -19.26
C ILE A 791 -26.81 12.75 -18.96
N ARG A 792 -27.96 12.06 -18.79
CA ARG A 792 -28.03 10.61 -18.58
C ARG A 792 -27.50 9.79 -19.75
N TYR A 793 -27.51 10.36 -20.95
CA TYR A 793 -26.98 9.71 -22.16
C TYR A 793 -25.53 9.26 -22.00
N LEU A 794 -24.74 9.95 -21.17
CA LEU A 794 -23.36 9.56 -20.84
C LEU A 794 -23.31 8.22 -20.12
N GLY A 795 -24.14 8.04 -19.10
CA GLY A 795 -24.20 6.78 -18.36
C GLY A 795 -24.70 5.63 -19.23
N GLU A 796 -25.70 5.88 -20.08
CA GLU A 796 -26.20 4.88 -21.04
C GLU A 796 -25.12 4.45 -22.03
N ASP A 797 -24.35 5.40 -22.57
CA ASP A 797 -23.22 5.11 -23.47
C ASP A 797 -22.14 4.29 -22.76
N MET A 798 -21.74 4.64 -21.53
CA MET A 798 -20.74 3.93 -20.77
C MET A 798 -21.16 2.50 -20.44
N ARG A 799 -22.41 2.27 -20.04
CA ARG A 799 -22.95 0.92 -19.77
C ARG A 799 -22.97 0.05 -21.01
N ARG A 800 -23.37 0.62 -22.15
CA ARG A 800 -23.33 -0.07 -23.46
C ARG A 800 -21.90 -0.48 -23.86
N ARG A 801 -20.90 0.38 -23.60
CA ARG A 801 -19.48 0.06 -23.82
C ARG A 801 -19.03 -1.08 -22.92
N LEU A 802 -19.36 -1.01 -21.61
CA LEU A 802 -18.99 -2.03 -20.63
C LEU A 802 -19.46 -3.44 -21.05
N GLU A 803 -20.70 -3.56 -21.54
CA GLU A 803 -21.27 -4.84 -22.03
C GLU A 803 -20.51 -5.38 -23.25
N LYS A 804 -20.17 -4.51 -24.22
CA LYS A 804 -19.41 -4.90 -25.40
C LYS A 804 -17.98 -5.30 -25.07
N ASP A 805 -17.35 -4.52 -24.23
CA ASP A 805 -15.96 -4.73 -23.81
C ASP A 805 -15.78 -6.06 -23.08
N THR A 806 -16.78 -6.47 -22.29
CA THR A 806 -16.82 -7.78 -21.64
C THR A 806 -16.74 -8.93 -22.67
N GLN A 807 -17.49 -8.86 -23.76
CA GLN A 807 -17.46 -9.86 -24.83
C GLN A 807 -16.11 -9.91 -25.55
N THR A 808 -15.50 -8.76 -25.75
CA THR A 808 -14.18 -8.63 -26.39
C THR A 808 -13.09 -9.34 -25.56
N ILE A 809 -13.11 -9.16 -24.24
CA ILE A 809 -12.12 -9.80 -23.35
C ILE A 809 -12.30 -11.31 -23.34
N LEU A 810 -13.53 -11.82 -23.20
CA LEU A 810 -13.82 -13.26 -23.24
C LEU A 810 -13.40 -13.91 -24.55
N ALA A 811 -13.46 -13.19 -25.67
CA ALA A 811 -12.98 -13.68 -26.96
C ALA A 811 -11.47 -13.84 -27.00
N ILE A 812 -10.69 -13.03 -26.26
CA ILE A 812 -9.21 -13.09 -26.20
C ILE A 812 -8.74 -14.16 -25.22
N SER A 813 -9.40 -14.29 -24.04
CA SER A 813 -9.03 -15.29 -23.03
C SER A 813 -9.52 -16.69 -23.36
N HIS A 814 -10.51 -16.83 -24.26
CA HIS A 814 -11.27 -18.06 -24.52
C HIS A 814 -12.10 -18.57 -23.36
N ASP A 815 -12.37 -17.72 -22.36
CA ASP A 815 -13.21 -18.06 -21.22
C ASP A 815 -14.70 -17.95 -21.59
N THR A 816 -15.52 -18.78 -20.96
CA THR A 816 -16.96 -18.73 -21.15
C THR A 816 -17.62 -17.74 -20.20
N THR A 817 -17.01 -17.51 -19.06
CA THR A 817 -17.45 -16.56 -18.03
C THR A 817 -16.24 -15.81 -17.44
N LEU A 818 -16.49 -14.59 -16.96
CA LEU A 818 -15.45 -13.80 -16.33
C LEU A 818 -14.85 -14.51 -15.11
N MET A 819 -13.51 -14.49 -15.01
CA MET A 819 -12.78 -15.05 -13.89
C MET A 819 -12.78 -16.59 -13.82
N GLU A 820 -12.97 -17.28 -14.96
CA GLU A 820 -13.03 -18.75 -15.01
C GLU A 820 -11.67 -19.40 -14.71
N ASP A 821 -10.58 -18.91 -15.31
CA ASP A 821 -9.23 -19.47 -15.22
C ASP A 821 -8.21 -18.50 -14.56
N ILE A 822 -8.44 -18.06 -13.34
CA ILE A 822 -7.41 -17.33 -12.60
C ILE A 822 -6.47 -18.32 -11.90
N GLU A 823 -5.22 -18.37 -12.36
CA GLU A 823 -4.19 -19.35 -11.98
C GLU A 823 -3.95 -19.52 -10.47
N ASP A 824 -4.19 -18.51 -9.64
CA ASP A 824 -3.93 -18.57 -8.18
C ASP A 824 -5.17 -18.40 -7.29
N ASP A 825 -6.38 -18.22 -7.83
CA ASP A 825 -7.60 -18.02 -7.03
C ASP A 825 -8.86 -18.64 -7.66
N SER A 826 -8.95 -19.97 -7.62
CA SER A 826 -10.14 -20.73 -8.06
C SER A 826 -11.44 -20.36 -7.32
N ASN A 827 -11.37 -19.48 -6.31
CA ASN A 827 -12.53 -19.04 -5.50
C ASN A 827 -12.89 -17.58 -5.72
N ALA A 828 -12.14 -16.84 -6.58
CA ALA A 828 -12.34 -15.40 -6.76
C ALA A 828 -13.77 -15.06 -7.23
N ALA A 829 -14.28 -15.77 -8.22
CA ALA A 829 -15.65 -15.59 -8.72
C ALA A 829 -16.72 -15.85 -7.64
N CYS A 830 -16.58 -16.94 -6.88
CA CYS A 830 -17.48 -17.28 -5.77
C CYS A 830 -17.43 -16.22 -4.65
N SER A 831 -16.24 -15.73 -4.34
CA SER A 831 -16.02 -14.68 -3.33
C SER A 831 -16.66 -13.35 -3.76
N ILE A 832 -16.56 -12.98 -5.05
CA ILE A 832 -17.22 -11.79 -5.61
C ILE A 832 -18.75 -11.97 -5.52
N ALA A 833 -19.29 -13.11 -5.94
CA ALA A 833 -20.72 -13.38 -5.91
C ALA A 833 -21.29 -13.34 -4.48
N LEU A 834 -20.61 -13.94 -3.50
CA LEU A 834 -21.00 -13.90 -2.09
C LEU A 834 -21.09 -12.46 -1.59
N ARG A 835 -20.07 -11.65 -1.81
CA ARG A 835 -20.03 -10.25 -1.35
C ARG A 835 -21.05 -9.39 -2.06
N ASN A 836 -21.31 -9.60 -3.34
CA ASN A 836 -22.30 -8.87 -4.11
C ASN A 836 -23.70 -8.94 -3.45
N SER A 837 -24.05 -10.07 -2.83
CA SER A 837 -25.33 -10.19 -2.13
C SER A 837 -25.53 -9.23 -0.95
N PHE A 838 -24.47 -8.61 -0.45
CA PHE A 838 -24.47 -7.62 0.62
C PHE A 838 -24.07 -6.21 0.13
N ILE A 839 -23.34 -6.11 -1.00
CA ILE A 839 -22.97 -4.83 -1.59
C ILE A 839 -24.16 -4.21 -2.33
N LEU A 840 -24.92 -5.00 -3.07
CA LEU A 840 -26.08 -4.51 -3.84
C LEU A 840 -27.08 -3.71 -2.97
N PRO A 841 -27.55 -4.22 -1.81
CA PRO A 841 -28.42 -3.42 -0.95
C PRO A 841 -27.76 -2.16 -0.42
N LEU A 842 -26.43 -2.16 -0.14
CA LEU A 842 -25.71 -0.94 0.25
C LEU A 842 -25.67 0.11 -0.87
N ASN A 843 -25.56 -0.30 -2.13
CA ASN A 843 -25.64 0.62 -3.26
C ASN A 843 -26.99 1.32 -3.33
N PHE A 844 -28.11 0.57 -3.19
CA PHE A 844 -29.44 1.16 -3.19
C PHE A 844 -29.70 2.08 -2.00
N LEU A 845 -29.22 1.71 -0.80
CA LEU A 845 -29.25 2.59 0.38
C LEU A 845 -28.46 3.88 0.12
N GLN A 846 -27.28 3.79 -0.48
CA GLN A 846 -26.44 4.96 -0.81
C GLN A 846 -27.15 5.89 -1.80
N ILE A 847 -27.83 5.36 -2.82
CA ILE A 847 -28.62 6.14 -3.78
C ILE A 847 -29.67 6.99 -3.04
N GLU A 848 -30.46 6.39 -2.15
CA GLU A 848 -31.48 7.09 -1.39
C GLU A 848 -30.88 8.11 -0.41
N LEU A 849 -29.81 7.74 0.30
CA LEU A 849 -29.11 8.63 1.22
C LEU A 849 -28.51 9.85 0.50
N LEU A 850 -27.92 9.65 -0.69
CA LEU A 850 -27.42 10.74 -1.52
C LEU A 850 -28.55 11.67 -1.99
N ALA A 851 -29.68 11.09 -2.39
CA ALA A 851 -30.85 11.87 -2.78
C ALA A 851 -31.38 12.73 -1.61
N ARG A 852 -31.47 12.15 -0.39
CA ARG A 852 -31.88 12.89 0.81
C ARG A 852 -30.87 13.96 1.20
N ALA A 853 -29.58 13.65 1.20
CA ALA A 853 -28.52 14.58 1.56
C ALA A 853 -28.43 15.77 0.60
N ARG A 854 -28.68 15.55 -0.70
CA ARG A 854 -28.68 16.60 -1.75
C ARG A 854 -29.94 17.42 -1.75
N ALA A 855 -31.07 16.87 -1.33
CA ALA A 855 -32.33 17.60 -1.23
C ALA A 855 -32.42 18.51 0.01
N ASN A 856 -31.82 18.11 1.13
CA ASN A 856 -31.83 18.86 2.39
C ASN A 856 -30.59 19.70 2.56
N LYS A 857 -30.77 21.04 2.73
CA LYS A 857 -29.66 21.96 3.01
C LYS A 857 -29.19 21.93 4.47
N GLU A 858 -29.99 21.39 5.40
CA GLU A 858 -29.64 21.24 6.79
C GLU A 858 -28.96 19.87 7.00
N SER A 859 -27.85 19.89 7.74
CA SER A 859 -27.10 18.69 8.08
C SER A 859 -27.95 17.77 8.99
N ASN A 860 -28.20 16.54 8.53
CA ASN A 860 -28.82 15.47 9.32
C ASN A 860 -27.73 14.45 9.69
N SER A 861 -27.42 14.36 10.98
CA SER A 861 -26.32 13.50 11.46
C SER A 861 -26.52 12.01 11.13
N ASP A 862 -27.75 11.51 11.14
CA ASP A 862 -28.05 10.11 10.86
C ASP A 862 -27.87 9.77 9.38
N VAL A 863 -28.26 10.67 8.47
CA VAL A 863 -28.06 10.53 7.03
C VAL A 863 -26.55 10.58 6.70
N GLU A 864 -25.81 11.52 7.29
CA GLU A 864 -24.36 11.62 7.08
C GLU A 864 -23.64 10.39 7.61
N GLN A 865 -24.02 9.88 8.78
CA GLN A 865 -23.44 8.68 9.35
C GLN A 865 -23.77 7.44 8.51
N ALA A 866 -25.02 7.26 8.10
CA ALA A 866 -25.45 6.18 7.25
C ALA A 866 -24.72 6.20 5.89
N LEU A 867 -24.54 7.38 5.30
CA LEU A 867 -23.81 7.54 4.05
C LEU A 867 -22.35 7.11 4.19
N MET A 868 -21.69 7.50 5.28
CA MET A 868 -20.33 7.06 5.60
C MET A 868 -20.23 5.54 5.73
N VAL A 869 -21.19 4.90 6.41
CA VAL A 869 -21.23 3.44 6.55
C VAL A 869 -21.39 2.76 5.20
N THR A 870 -22.29 3.28 4.32
CA THR A 870 -22.46 2.70 2.98
C THR A 870 -21.20 2.82 2.13
N ILE A 871 -20.51 3.98 2.17
CA ILE A 871 -19.25 4.21 1.46
C ILE A 871 -18.16 3.21 1.93
N SER A 872 -18.04 3.03 3.24
CA SER A 872 -17.08 2.08 3.83
C SER A 872 -17.43 0.64 3.46
N GLY A 873 -18.73 0.26 3.55
CA GLY A 873 -19.19 -1.08 3.26
C GLY A 873 -19.01 -1.47 1.79
N ILE A 874 -19.34 -0.58 0.86
CA ILE A 874 -19.12 -0.80 -0.57
C ILE A 874 -17.62 -0.98 -0.85
N ALA A 875 -16.78 -0.13 -0.28
CA ALA A 875 -15.33 -0.23 -0.44
C ALA A 875 -14.77 -1.56 0.11
N ALA A 876 -15.19 -1.97 1.30
CA ALA A 876 -14.80 -3.23 1.93
C ALA A 876 -15.27 -4.45 1.12
N GLY A 877 -16.46 -4.36 0.53
CA GLY A 877 -17.04 -5.43 -0.29
C GLY A 877 -16.37 -5.57 -1.65
N VAL A 878 -16.18 -4.47 -2.36
CA VAL A 878 -15.56 -4.45 -3.69
C VAL A 878 -14.06 -4.76 -3.62
N ARG A 879 -13.40 -4.48 -2.48
CA ARG A 879 -11.92 -4.62 -2.32
C ARG A 879 -11.14 -3.93 -3.44
N ASN A 880 -11.62 -2.81 -3.89
CA ASN A 880 -10.96 -2.00 -4.90
C ASN A 880 -11.30 -0.52 -4.63
N SER A 881 -10.47 0.13 -3.89
CA SER A 881 -10.69 1.50 -3.43
C SER A 881 -9.78 2.54 -4.11
N GLY A 882 -9.10 2.14 -5.20
CA GLY A 882 -8.33 3.10 -5.98
C GLY A 882 -7.01 2.60 -6.51
#